data_f7a2ddc6a8ac72b6524fa264b9925a91
#
_entry.id   f7a2ddc6a8ac72b6524fa264b9925a91
#
_cell.length_a   1.000
_cell.length_b   1.000
_cell.length_c   1.000
_cell.angle_alpha   90.00
_cell.angle_beta   90.00
_cell.angle_gamma   90.00
#
_symmetry.space_group_name_H-M   'P 1'
#
loop_
_entity.id
_entity.type
_entity.pdbx_description
1 polymer ?
#
loop_
_entity_poly.entity_id
_entity_poly.type
_entity_poly.pdbx_seq_one_letter_code
_entity_poly.pdbx_strand_id
1 'polypeptide(L)'
;VKNLIIFFTLILFINNTTGAQDSTEVIRKKIYVTKSIEQTLPPVVDGLLNDKAWNLVEWAGDYIEFQPDENTPPSHQTKFKIVYDSKNLYIGVRCFDAEPDKIVKRLSRRDGFEGDWIEFNIDSYHDKRTSFSFSVTAAGVKGDEFVSNNGNNWDESWNPIWYTKTNVDEEGWTAELRIPLSQLKFGKEDEQVWGLQSTRRFFRAEERSLWQRKPIDTPGWVSEFGELHGLKHIEPQNQLEIQPYTVTSAETYEAEDGNPFRDGNENDITVGLDAKIGITNDLTLDLTVNPDFGQVEADPSAIALDGFQIFFREQRPFFVENKNIFDFRVSRSEAGDTFGFDNIFYSRRIGRSPQGSPDTGDNEFVDQPDNTPIIGAAKFSGKTKDGWAIGVLESVTAKKYALIRNEAGEERREVVEPLTNYFVGRLQKDFNNRNSYIGGIFTATNRDNLTQELEFLHKSAFTGGLDFKHQWNERDWYVGGNITFSRVSGSEEAIKNTQESITHLFQRVGADHVELDSTRTSLAGSGGNFQIGKVGNGHWKFESGATWRSPELELNDIGFQRQADDIRHYTWIGYQTLKPDSTFRRVGINYNHWSAWDFNGNHNVLRFNTNSWQNWKNNWFSNLGATYSPIQYSNFALRGGPRLRQSSGINMWNSVSTDRRKKLRFSMFQRGNKAFDNSYRFYYIEAGVTYQPINALRVSAFPSLSTNNDKLQFIDNFDDVNGSPRYLNGQIEQRTLSMSFRLNYTINPNLTIQYWGQPFISRGRYSNFKHIANPTAKRFDDRLQSYAGDQVTFADDSYSIDEDLNGTEDFSFDNPDFSFVQFRSNLVIRWEYIPGSEIFLVWSQDVSQDGDPSDGLLSSLGDNIFGQKPQNIFLLKATYRFVL
;
A
#
# COMPACT_ATOMS: atom_id res chain seq x y z
N VAL A 1 -5.89 19.79 -31.39
CA VAL A 1 -6.90 18.80 -31.83
C VAL A 1 -6.52 18.20 -33.17
N LYS A 2 -5.98 18.99 -34.15
CA LYS A 2 -5.59 18.45 -35.47
C LYS A 2 -4.38 17.51 -35.46
N ASN A 3 -3.46 17.63 -34.51
CA ASN A 3 -2.29 16.75 -34.40
C ASN A 3 -2.56 15.43 -33.60
N LEU A 4 -3.70 15.35 -32.92
CA LEU A 4 -4.12 14.14 -32.20
C LEU A 4 -4.72 13.08 -33.12
N ILE A 5 -5.29 13.51 -34.29
CA ILE A 5 -5.96 12.63 -35.27
C ILE A 5 -4.93 11.88 -36.11
N ILE A 6 -3.72 12.41 -36.31
CA ILE A 6 -2.68 11.77 -37.14
C ILE A 6 -2.04 10.56 -36.43
N PHE A 7 -2.04 10.54 -35.09
CA PHE A 7 -1.48 9.40 -34.33
C PHE A 7 -2.43 8.19 -34.30
N PHE A 8 -3.73 8.40 -34.41
CA PHE A 8 -4.72 7.30 -34.44
C PHE A 8 -4.79 6.59 -35.77
N THR A 9 -4.35 7.21 -36.86
CA THR A 9 -4.43 6.62 -38.23
C THR A 9 -3.23 5.71 -38.55
N LEU A 10 -2.15 5.75 -37.76
CA LEU A 10 -0.96 4.89 -37.97
C LEU A 10 -1.05 3.49 -37.34
N ILE A 11 -2.04 3.27 -36.47
CA ILE A 11 -2.22 1.98 -35.76
C ILE A 11 -3.06 0.99 -36.59
N LEU A 12 -3.69 1.44 -37.69
CA LEU A 12 -4.58 0.60 -38.52
C LEU A 12 -3.89 -0.15 -39.68
N PHE A 13 -2.57 -0.06 -39.81
CA PHE A 13 -1.83 -0.70 -40.95
C PHE A 13 -0.84 -1.80 -40.54
N ILE A 14 -1.00 -2.44 -39.39
CA ILE A 14 -0.25 -3.68 -39.09
C ILE A 14 -1.23 -4.86 -39.02
N ASN A 15 -1.76 -5.25 -40.16
CA ASN A 15 -2.34 -6.56 -40.39
C ASN A 15 -1.71 -7.14 -41.65
N ASN A 16 -0.78 -8.05 -41.47
CA ASN A 16 -0.44 -9.23 -42.22
C ASN A 16 1.05 -9.58 -42.05
N THR A 17 1.39 -10.19 -40.91
CA THR A 17 2.48 -11.18 -40.92
C THR A 17 1.85 -12.50 -40.52
N THR A 18 1.90 -13.46 -41.44
CA THR A 18 1.56 -14.86 -41.25
C THR A 18 2.37 -15.39 -40.07
N GLY A 19 1.79 -15.34 -38.87
CA GLY A 19 2.28 -16.07 -37.72
C GLY A 19 2.09 -17.56 -37.99
N ALA A 20 3.12 -18.33 -37.79
CA ALA A 20 3.02 -19.78 -37.69
C ALA A 20 1.91 -20.06 -36.64
N GLN A 21 0.88 -20.80 -37.03
CA GLN A 21 -0.08 -21.37 -36.12
C GLN A 21 0.71 -22.39 -35.28
N ASP A 22 1.19 -21.95 -34.12
CA ASP A 22 1.42 -22.87 -33.02
C ASP A 22 0.05 -23.48 -32.74
N SER A 23 -0.10 -24.76 -33.02
CA SER A 23 -1.28 -25.53 -32.63
C SER A 23 -1.43 -25.38 -31.14
N THR A 24 -2.40 -24.58 -30.67
CA THR A 24 -2.74 -24.46 -29.27
C THR A 24 -3.15 -25.86 -28.78
N GLU A 25 -2.22 -26.52 -28.09
CA GLU A 25 -2.48 -27.78 -27.44
C GLU A 25 -3.62 -27.56 -26.45
N VAL A 26 -4.77 -28.16 -26.68
CA VAL A 26 -5.92 -28.05 -25.77
C VAL A 26 -5.56 -28.78 -24.50
N ILE A 27 -5.22 -28.01 -23.45
CA ILE A 27 -4.89 -28.56 -22.14
C ILE A 27 -6.17 -29.13 -21.51
N ARG A 28 -6.23 -30.44 -21.38
CA ARG A 28 -7.36 -31.11 -20.75
C ARG A 28 -7.35 -30.80 -19.24
N LYS A 29 -8.50 -30.40 -18.71
CA LYS A 29 -8.69 -30.18 -17.26
C LYS A 29 -8.61 -31.52 -16.52
N LYS A 30 -7.81 -31.58 -15.46
CA LYS A 30 -7.77 -32.71 -14.54
C LYS A 30 -9.00 -32.66 -13.63
N ILE A 31 -9.52 -33.85 -13.35
CA ILE A 31 -10.66 -34.03 -12.45
C ILE A 31 -10.20 -34.89 -11.26
N TYR A 32 -10.43 -34.42 -10.06
CA TYR A 32 -10.30 -35.21 -8.85
C TYR A 32 -11.68 -35.52 -8.26
N VAL A 33 -11.94 -36.80 -7.91
CA VAL A 33 -13.22 -37.21 -7.34
C VAL A 33 -13.02 -37.54 -5.87
N THR A 34 -13.67 -36.75 -5.00
CA THR A 34 -13.67 -36.96 -3.54
C THR A 34 -14.83 -37.83 -3.08
N LYS A 35 -14.82 -38.28 -1.84
CA LYS A 35 -15.87 -39.04 -1.19
C LYS A 35 -16.17 -38.53 0.22
N SER A 36 -17.43 -38.68 0.63
CA SER A 36 -17.83 -38.44 2.03
C SER A 36 -17.30 -39.52 2.95
N ILE A 37 -16.95 -39.10 4.17
CA ILE A 37 -16.49 -39.99 5.27
C ILE A 37 -17.54 -40.20 6.36
N GLU A 38 -18.81 -39.89 6.12
CA GLU A 38 -19.89 -40.03 7.14
C GLU A 38 -19.98 -41.38 7.80
N GLN A 39 -19.51 -42.45 7.13
CA GLN A 39 -19.47 -43.82 7.65
C GLN A 39 -18.11 -44.21 8.27
N THR A 40 -17.19 -43.28 8.39
CA THR A 40 -15.83 -43.54 8.87
C THR A 40 -15.45 -42.43 9.86
N LEU A 41 -14.55 -42.73 10.80
CA LEU A 41 -14.00 -41.68 11.66
C LEU A 41 -13.22 -40.65 10.83
N PRO A 42 -13.38 -39.32 11.12
CA PRO A 42 -12.64 -38.28 10.44
C PRO A 42 -11.13 -38.41 10.68
N PRO A 43 -10.30 -37.97 9.73
CA PRO A 43 -8.83 -37.94 9.93
C PRO A 43 -8.45 -37.11 11.16
N VAL A 44 -7.49 -37.62 11.93
CA VAL A 44 -6.86 -36.88 13.00
C VAL A 44 -5.75 -36.01 12.41
N VAL A 45 -5.85 -34.70 12.57
CA VAL A 45 -4.84 -33.77 12.03
C VAL A 45 -3.57 -33.83 12.89
N ASP A 46 -2.74 -34.82 12.65
CA ASP A 46 -1.46 -35.03 13.36
C ASP A 46 -0.22 -35.02 12.44
N GLY A 47 -0.45 -34.97 11.14
CA GLY A 47 0.55 -35.00 10.08
C GLY A 47 0.89 -36.41 9.58
N LEU A 48 0.19 -37.45 10.03
CA LEU A 48 0.40 -38.83 9.64
C LEU A 48 -0.75 -39.34 8.79
N LEU A 49 -0.48 -39.77 7.56
CA LEU A 49 -1.50 -40.23 6.60
C LEU A 49 -1.90 -41.68 6.81
N ASN A 50 -2.12 -42.11 8.06
CA ASN A 50 -2.39 -43.47 8.45
C ASN A 50 -3.87 -43.76 8.76
N ASP A 51 -4.74 -42.74 8.73
CA ASP A 51 -6.17 -42.89 9.01
C ASP A 51 -6.91 -43.66 7.91
N LYS A 52 -7.91 -44.44 8.31
CA LYS A 52 -8.72 -45.25 7.40
C LYS A 52 -9.50 -44.44 6.37
N ALA A 53 -9.84 -43.22 6.72
CA ALA A 53 -10.54 -42.29 5.81
C ALA A 53 -9.76 -42.06 4.51
N TRP A 54 -8.46 -42.04 4.56
CA TRP A 54 -7.60 -41.84 3.39
C TRP A 54 -7.65 -43.02 2.40
N ASN A 55 -8.15 -44.19 2.80
CA ASN A 55 -8.28 -45.35 1.91
C ASN A 55 -9.56 -45.33 1.05
N LEU A 56 -10.46 -44.37 1.29
CA LEU A 56 -11.71 -44.21 0.53
C LEU A 56 -11.50 -43.63 -0.86
N VAL A 57 -10.39 -42.90 -1.06
CA VAL A 57 -10.11 -42.16 -2.30
C VAL A 57 -8.73 -42.51 -2.83
N GLU A 58 -8.57 -42.34 -4.14
CA GLU A 58 -7.28 -42.51 -4.80
C GLU A 58 -6.36 -41.31 -4.65
N TRP A 59 -5.07 -41.53 -4.82
CA TRP A 59 -4.10 -40.46 -4.86
C TRP A 59 -4.21 -39.67 -6.14
N ALA A 60 -4.29 -38.34 -6.04
CA ALA A 60 -3.95 -37.42 -7.13
C ALA A 60 -2.44 -37.20 -7.18
N GLY A 61 -1.89 -37.02 -8.35
CA GLY A 61 -0.47 -36.81 -8.56
C GLY A 61 -0.19 -36.22 -9.94
N ASP A 62 0.94 -36.64 -10.52
CA ASP A 62 1.39 -36.19 -11.86
C ASP A 62 1.52 -34.68 -11.97
N TYR A 63 2.18 -34.08 -10.95
CA TYR A 63 2.53 -32.67 -11.00
C TYR A 63 3.51 -32.43 -12.13
N ILE A 64 3.39 -31.23 -12.72
CA ILE A 64 4.24 -30.75 -13.80
C ILE A 64 4.93 -29.47 -13.34
N GLU A 65 6.20 -29.37 -13.67
CA GLU A 65 6.96 -28.17 -13.35
C GLU A 65 6.40 -26.95 -14.09
N PHE A 66 6.15 -25.90 -13.35
CA PHE A 66 5.73 -24.59 -13.86
C PHE A 66 6.90 -23.63 -14.00
N GLN A 67 7.87 -23.74 -13.10
CA GLN A 67 9.06 -22.90 -13.03
C GLN A 67 10.19 -23.64 -12.31
N PRO A 68 11.47 -23.50 -12.75
CA PRO A 68 11.92 -22.72 -13.89
C PRO A 68 11.70 -23.39 -15.25
N ASP A 69 11.64 -24.71 -15.33
CA ASP A 69 11.65 -25.49 -16.58
C ASP A 69 10.22 -25.96 -16.91
N GLU A 70 9.44 -25.05 -17.55
CA GLU A 70 8.03 -25.24 -17.85
C GLU A 70 7.75 -26.56 -18.57
N ASN A 71 6.69 -27.29 -18.11
CA ASN A 71 6.17 -28.51 -18.73
C ASN A 71 7.14 -29.69 -18.71
N THR A 72 8.03 -29.74 -17.70
CA THR A 72 8.91 -30.90 -17.44
C THR A 72 8.43 -31.64 -16.17
N PRO A 73 8.83 -32.91 -15.95
CA PRO A 73 8.62 -33.56 -14.68
C PRO A 73 9.31 -32.79 -13.54
N PRO A 74 8.65 -32.62 -12.38
CA PRO A 74 9.27 -31.95 -11.24
C PRO A 74 10.43 -32.79 -10.65
N SER A 75 11.38 -32.16 -9.98
CA SER A 75 12.50 -32.83 -9.31
C SER A 75 12.03 -33.93 -8.35
N HIS A 76 10.93 -33.69 -7.67
CA HIS A 76 10.27 -34.63 -6.77
C HIS A 76 8.75 -34.56 -6.91
N GLN A 77 8.13 -35.74 -6.97
CA GLN A 77 6.68 -35.83 -7.11
C GLN A 77 5.95 -35.42 -5.83
N THR A 78 4.68 -35.05 -6.02
CA THR A 78 3.74 -34.75 -4.94
C THR A 78 2.46 -35.52 -5.19
N LYS A 79 1.84 -35.98 -4.10
CA LYS A 79 0.53 -36.64 -4.15
C LYS A 79 -0.38 -36.08 -3.07
N PHE A 80 -1.70 -36.05 -3.36
CA PHE A 80 -2.67 -35.64 -2.36
C PHE A 80 -3.95 -36.48 -2.44
N LYS A 81 -4.72 -36.45 -1.35
CA LYS A 81 -6.06 -37.01 -1.21
C LYS A 81 -6.98 -35.98 -0.61
N ILE A 82 -8.25 -35.98 -1.02
CA ILE A 82 -9.29 -35.12 -0.44
C ILE A 82 -10.48 -35.96 -0.06
N VAL A 83 -10.95 -35.82 1.17
CA VAL A 83 -12.21 -36.39 1.69
C VAL A 83 -12.97 -35.31 2.44
N TYR A 84 -14.25 -35.49 2.70
CA TYR A 84 -15.08 -34.51 3.39
C TYR A 84 -16.17 -35.16 4.24
N ASP A 85 -16.62 -34.40 5.23
CA ASP A 85 -17.86 -34.67 5.99
C ASP A 85 -18.84 -33.47 5.85
N SER A 86 -19.93 -33.49 6.59
CA SER A 86 -20.94 -32.42 6.56
C SER A 86 -20.41 -31.04 7.08
N LYS A 87 -19.24 -31.00 7.69
CA LYS A 87 -18.68 -29.79 8.32
C LYS A 87 -17.30 -29.38 7.80
N ASN A 88 -16.51 -30.33 7.31
CA ASN A 88 -15.11 -30.07 6.98
C ASN A 88 -14.68 -30.73 5.67
N LEU A 89 -13.76 -30.08 4.99
CA LEU A 89 -12.93 -30.64 3.94
C LEU A 89 -11.57 -31.04 4.54
N TYR A 90 -11.11 -32.27 4.25
CA TYR A 90 -9.82 -32.78 4.70
C TYR A 90 -8.92 -33.03 3.50
N ILE A 91 -7.66 -32.58 3.59
CA ILE A 91 -6.65 -32.78 2.55
C ILE A 91 -5.43 -33.44 3.19
N GLY A 92 -5.05 -34.60 2.67
CA GLY A 92 -3.82 -35.31 3.03
C GLY A 92 -2.80 -35.21 1.91
N VAL A 93 -1.56 -34.86 2.21
CA VAL A 93 -0.51 -34.57 1.23
C VAL A 93 0.76 -35.34 1.52
N ARG A 94 1.39 -35.85 0.49
CA ARG A 94 2.75 -36.44 0.49
C ARG A 94 3.61 -35.65 -0.50
N CYS A 95 4.62 -34.96 0.02
CA CYS A 95 5.65 -34.30 -0.76
C CYS A 95 6.94 -35.12 -0.69
N PHE A 96 7.26 -35.83 -1.77
CA PHE A 96 8.49 -36.64 -1.81
C PHE A 96 9.73 -35.76 -1.87
N ASP A 97 10.80 -36.22 -1.23
CA ASP A 97 12.13 -35.60 -1.25
C ASP A 97 13.19 -36.69 -0.99
N ALA A 98 14.13 -36.85 -1.90
CA ALA A 98 15.21 -37.82 -1.76
C ALA A 98 16.26 -37.44 -0.69
N GLU A 99 16.22 -36.19 -0.20
CA GLU A 99 17.13 -35.69 0.84
C GLU A 99 16.34 -34.97 1.95
N PRO A 100 15.54 -35.72 2.78
CA PRO A 100 14.64 -35.10 3.76
C PRO A 100 15.35 -34.23 4.80
N ASP A 101 16.59 -34.53 5.13
CA ASP A 101 17.42 -33.74 6.06
C ASP A 101 17.72 -32.34 5.54
N LYS A 102 17.60 -32.12 4.23
CA LYS A 102 17.82 -30.82 3.58
C LYS A 102 16.55 -30.03 3.35
N ILE A 103 15.38 -30.51 3.76
CA ILE A 103 14.11 -29.80 3.67
C ILE A 103 14.23 -28.47 4.44
N VAL A 104 13.88 -27.39 3.78
CA VAL A 104 14.00 -26.04 4.36
C VAL A 104 12.77 -25.73 5.20
N LYS A 105 12.93 -25.75 6.53
CA LYS A 105 11.87 -25.56 7.53
C LYS A 105 12.03 -24.19 8.23
N ARG A 106 12.11 -23.11 7.48
CA ARG A 106 12.18 -21.78 8.07
C ARG A 106 10.84 -21.44 8.74
N LEU A 107 10.91 -20.91 9.94
CA LEU A 107 9.77 -20.45 10.70
C LEU A 107 9.49 -18.97 10.40
N SER A 108 8.23 -18.63 10.30
CA SER A 108 7.71 -17.28 10.16
C SER A 108 6.38 -17.15 10.87
N ARG A 109 5.80 -15.96 10.90
CA ARG A 109 4.38 -15.78 11.19
C ARG A 109 3.54 -16.42 10.08
N ARG A 110 2.23 -16.56 10.32
CA ARG A 110 1.21 -16.85 9.30
C ARG A 110 1.46 -15.98 8.07
N ASP A 111 1.22 -16.52 6.89
CA ASP A 111 1.42 -15.90 5.57
C ASP A 111 2.89 -15.66 5.16
N GLY A 112 3.84 -16.16 5.95
CA GLY A 112 5.26 -16.16 5.61
C GLY A 112 5.69 -17.45 4.89
N PHE A 113 5.94 -17.35 3.58
CA PHE A 113 6.24 -18.50 2.69
C PHE A 113 7.75 -18.73 2.51
N GLU A 114 8.51 -18.85 3.59
CA GLU A 114 9.95 -19.11 3.54
C GLU A 114 10.28 -20.59 3.76
N GLY A 115 10.56 -21.34 2.70
CA GLY A 115 10.91 -22.75 2.76
C GLY A 115 10.15 -23.60 1.75
N ASP A 116 10.12 -24.92 1.99
CA ASP A 116 9.29 -25.84 1.22
C ASP A 116 7.83 -25.68 1.65
N TRP A 117 6.89 -25.57 0.69
CA TRP A 117 5.47 -25.46 0.99
C TRP A 117 4.59 -26.11 -0.08
N ILE A 118 3.37 -26.43 0.33
CA ILE A 118 2.27 -26.87 -0.53
C ILE A 118 1.08 -25.94 -0.35
N GLU A 119 0.37 -25.68 -1.43
CA GLU A 119 -0.78 -24.79 -1.49
C GLU A 119 -1.93 -25.47 -2.21
N PHE A 120 -3.15 -25.24 -1.75
CA PHE A 120 -4.41 -25.62 -2.38
C PHE A 120 -5.25 -24.39 -2.61
N ASN A 121 -5.59 -24.14 -3.87
CA ASN A 121 -6.51 -23.10 -4.29
C ASN A 121 -7.85 -23.73 -4.64
N ILE A 122 -8.92 -23.33 -3.97
CA ILE A 122 -10.27 -23.86 -4.10
C ILE A 122 -11.19 -22.77 -4.62
N ASP A 123 -11.67 -22.90 -5.86
CA ASP A 123 -12.76 -22.08 -6.41
C ASP A 123 -14.08 -22.77 -6.12
N SER A 124 -14.60 -22.58 -4.91
CA SER A 124 -15.84 -23.20 -4.44
C SER A 124 -17.11 -22.59 -5.05
N TYR A 125 -17.01 -21.40 -5.64
CA TYR A 125 -18.05 -20.82 -6.49
C TYR A 125 -18.08 -21.40 -7.91
N HIS A 126 -16.98 -22.02 -8.34
CA HIS A 126 -16.70 -22.38 -9.72
C HIS A 126 -16.85 -21.19 -10.67
N ASP A 127 -16.42 -20.04 -10.20
CA ASP A 127 -16.58 -18.77 -10.90
C ASP A 127 -15.40 -18.41 -11.82
N LYS A 128 -14.31 -19.20 -11.75
CA LYS A 128 -13.09 -19.03 -12.55
C LYS A 128 -12.40 -17.69 -12.38
N ARG A 129 -12.65 -17.01 -11.26
CA ARG A 129 -12.09 -15.69 -10.91
C ARG A 129 -11.65 -15.55 -9.48
N THR A 130 -12.34 -16.23 -8.56
CA THR A 130 -12.05 -16.18 -7.14
C THR A 130 -11.71 -17.54 -6.61
N SER A 131 -10.78 -17.61 -5.65
CA SER A 131 -10.47 -18.84 -4.96
C SER A 131 -10.02 -18.55 -3.53
N PHE A 132 -10.16 -19.56 -2.68
CA PHE A 132 -9.63 -19.60 -1.34
C PHE A 132 -8.34 -20.40 -1.37
N SER A 133 -7.23 -19.77 -0.99
CA SER A 133 -5.90 -20.37 -0.95
C SER A 133 -5.59 -20.81 0.48
N PHE A 134 -5.13 -22.04 0.62
CA PHE A 134 -4.64 -22.61 1.87
C PHE A 134 -3.27 -23.21 1.63
N SER A 135 -2.26 -22.68 2.29
CA SER A 135 -0.90 -23.15 2.16
C SER A 135 -0.30 -23.56 3.50
N VAL A 136 0.59 -24.52 3.46
CA VAL A 136 1.34 -24.95 4.64
C VAL A 136 2.79 -25.21 4.26
N THR A 137 3.72 -24.68 5.08
CA THR A 137 5.15 -25.00 4.92
C THR A 137 5.49 -26.32 5.60
N ALA A 138 6.62 -26.93 5.23
CA ALA A 138 7.14 -28.11 5.90
C ALA A 138 7.46 -27.88 7.41
N ALA A 139 7.49 -26.63 7.86
CA ALA A 139 7.61 -26.22 9.26
C ALA A 139 6.25 -26.07 9.98
N GLY A 140 5.13 -26.30 9.30
CA GLY A 140 3.77 -26.15 9.84
C GLY A 140 3.27 -24.70 9.91
N VAL A 141 3.93 -23.76 9.23
CA VAL A 141 3.43 -22.38 9.10
C VAL A 141 2.28 -22.36 8.12
N LYS A 142 1.14 -21.80 8.55
CA LYS A 142 -0.03 -21.59 7.71
C LYS A 142 0.12 -20.34 6.83
N GLY A 143 -0.46 -20.38 5.66
CA GLY A 143 -0.75 -19.22 4.85
C GLY A 143 -2.13 -19.35 4.23
N ASP A 144 -2.82 -18.25 4.16
CA ASP A 144 -4.15 -18.20 3.54
C ASP A 144 -4.37 -16.85 2.86
N GLU A 145 -4.99 -16.92 1.69
CA GLU A 145 -5.23 -15.75 0.86
C GLU A 145 -6.57 -15.89 0.16
N PHE A 146 -7.30 -14.78 0.07
CA PHE A 146 -8.43 -14.70 -0.85
C PHE A 146 -7.94 -14.20 -2.22
N VAL A 147 -8.01 -15.06 -3.19
CA VAL A 147 -7.59 -14.77 -4.57
C VAL A 147 -8.76 -14.18 -5.35
N SER A 148 -8.55 -13.05 -5.99
CA SER A 148 -9.56 -12.38 -6.81
C SER A 148 -9.00 -11.87 -8.14
N ASN A 149 -9.88 -11.36 -9.01
CA ASN A 149 -9.53 -10.90 -10.35
C ASN A 149 -8.72 -11.93 -11.17
N ASN A 150 -9.06 -13.22 -11.02
CA ASN A 150 -8.42 -14.32 -11.71
C ASN A 150 -6.91 -14.45 -11.42
N GLY A 151 -6.51 -14.19 -10.16
CA GLY A 151 -5.12 -14.30 -9.71
C GLY A 151 -4.31 -13.00 -9.78
N ASN A 152 -4.92 -11.87 -10.15
CA ASN A 152 -4.23 -10.59 -10.14
C ASN A 152 -4.20 -9.93 -8.76
N ASN A 153 -5.03 -10.40 -7.81
CA ASN A 153 -5.06 -9.91 -6.45
C ASN A 153 -5.11 -11.09 -5.47
N TRP A 154 -4.13 -11.12 -4.57
CA TRP A 154 -3.97 -12.09 -3.49
C TRP A 154 -4.07 -11.31 -2.19
N ASP A 155 -5.10 -11.57 -1.40
CA ASP A 155 -5.41 -10.84 -0.17
C ASP A 155 -5.09 -11.68 1.06
N GLU A 156 -3.91 -11.46 1.64
CA GLU A 156 -3.40 -12.11 2.86
C GLU A 156 -4.16 -11.68 4.12
N SER A 157 -5.04 -10.67 4.03
CA SER A 157 -5.81 -10.21 5.17
C SER A 157 -7.00 -11.12 5.51
N TRP A 158 -7.35 -12.03 4.61
CA TRP A 158 -8.34 -13.05 4.85
C TRP A 158 -7.78 -14.12 5.80
N ASN A 159 -8.25 -14.14 7.03
CA ASN A 159 -7.75 -14.99 8.12
C ASN A 159 -8.79 -16.03 8.55
N PRO A 160 -9.00 -17.12 7.79
CA PRO A 160 -9.93 -18.18 8.16
C PRO A 160 -9.42 -19.03 9.32
N ILE A 161 -10.35 -19.69 10.02
CA ILE A 161 -10.01 -20.70 11.01
C ILE A 161 -9.92 -22.06 10.34
N TRP A 162 -8.73 -22.63 10.25
CA TRP A 162 -8.47 -23.97 9.75
C TRP A 162 -7.28 -24.60 10.48
N TYR A 163 -7.09 -25.89 10.32
CA TYR A 163 -6.14 -26.67 11.10
C TYR A 163 -5.20 -27.44 10.19
N THR A 164 -3.95 -27.54 10.57
CA THR A 164 -2.94 -28.32 9.86
C THR A 164 -1.85 -28.83 10.80
N LYS A 165 -1.27 -29.95 10.42
CA LYS A 165 -0.04 -30.49 10.98
C LYS A 165 0.83 -31.05 9.87
N THR A 166 2.13 -31.02 10.08
CA THR A 166 3.13 -31.54 9.16
C THR A 166 4.07 -32.50 9.87
N ASN A 167 4.55 -33.49 9.16
CA ASN A 167 5.57 -34.42 9.62
C ASN A 167 6.64 -34.59 8.54
N VAL A 168 7.90 -34.82 8.95
CA VAL A 168 9.03 -35.12 8.07
C VAL A 168 9.50 -36.52 8.35
N ASP A 169 9.63 -37.34 7.34
CA ASP A 169 10.07 -38.73 7.40
C ASP A 169 11.16 -39.05 6.35
N GLU A 170 11.51 -40.33 6.20
CA GLU A 170 12.58 -40.76 5.28
C GLU A 170 12.27 -40.54 3.80
N GLU A 171 10.98 -40.39 3.42
CA GLU A 171 10.53 -40.20 2.02
C GLU A 171 10.31 -38.73 1.66
N GLY A 172 10.33 -37.82 2.66
CA GLY A 172 10.08 -36.40 2.46
C GLY A 172 9.26 -35.81 3.59
N TRP A 173 8.11 -35.19 3.28
CA TRP A 173 7.21 -34.67 4.30
C TRP A 173 5.74 -34.84 3.94
N THR A 174 4.91 -34.85 4.96
CA THR A 174 3.46 -34.93 4.87
C THR A 174 2.80 -33.72 5.48
N ALA A 175 1.58 -33.45 5.04
CA ALA A 175 0.71 -32.48 5.67
C ALA A 175 -0.73 -33.00 5.71
N GLU A 176 -1.44 -32.68 6.77
CA GLU A 176 -2.89 -32.80 6.87
C GLU A 176 -3.52 -31.46 7.12
N LEU A 177 -4.56 -31.16 6.36
CA LEU A 177 -5.34 -29.95 6.48
C LEU A 177 -6.79 -30.32 6.80
N ARG A 178 -7.42 -29.61 7.76
CA ARG A 178 -8.86 -29.62 8.01
C ARG A 178 -9.40 -28.23 7.82
N ILE A 179 -10.24 -28.04 6.84
CA ILE A 179 -10.83 -26.77 6.44
C ILE A 179 -12.33 -26.83 6.75
N PRO A 180 -12.83 -26.10 7.76
CA PRO A 180 -14.27 -26.03 8.01
C PRO A 180 -15.01 -25.45 6.80
N LEU A 181 -16.13 -26.06 6.40
CA LEU A 181 -16.93 -25.59 5.28
C LEU A 181 -17.52 -24.20 5.53
N SER A 182 -17.64 -23.76 6.78
CA SER A 182 -18.02 -22.39 7.14
C SER A 182 -17.00 -21.32 6.71
N GLN A 183 -15.76 -21.71 6.41
CA GLN A 183 -14.72 -20.80 5.90
C GLN A 183 -14.71 -20.73 4.37
N LEU A 184 -15.47 -21.59 3.69
CA LEU A 184 -15.64 -21.61 2.25
C LEU A 184 -17.04 -21.09 1.88
N LYS A 185 -17.13 -20.38 0.78
CA LYS A 185 -18.40 -19.84 0.29
C LYS A 185 -18.77 -20.62 -0.99
N PHE A 186 -19.92 -21.28 -1.00
CA PHE A 186 -20.37 -22.12 -2.13
C PHE A 186 -21.90 -22.15 -2.26
N GLY A 187 -22.41 -22.64 -3.39
CA GLY A 187 -23.85 -22.71 -3.68
C GLY A 187 -24.58 -23.80 -2.91
N LYS A 188 -25.92 -23.89 -3.09
CA LYS A 188 -26.80 -24.87 -2.43
C LYS A 188 -27.17 -26.05 -3.32
N GLU A 189 -26.41 -26.29 -4.38
CA GLU A 189 -26.64 -27.43 -5.26
C GLU A 189 -26.36 -28.74 -4.52
N ASP A 190 -27.18 -29.79 -4.76
CA ASP A 190 -27.02 -31.13 -4.14
C ASP A 190 -25.66 -31.77 -4.46
N GLU A 191 -25.15 -31.56 -5.65
CA GLU A 191 -23.82 -31.95 -6.10
C GLU A 191 -23.02 -30.72 -6.53
N GLN A 192 -21.86 -30.55 -5.91
CA GLN A 192 -20.98 -29.41 -6.13
C GLN A 192 -19.81 -29.79 -7.05
N VAL A 193 -19.45 -28.90 -7.96
CA VAL A 193 -18.19 -28.95 -8.71
C VAL A 193 -17.41 -27.71 -8.38
N TRP A 194 -16.21 -27.88 -7.85
CA TRP A 194 -15.32 -26.78 -7.47
C TRP A 194 -14.09 -26.74 -8.36
N GLY A 195 -13.53 -25.56 -8.61
CA GLY A 195 -12.21 -25.45 -9.21
C GLY A 195 -11.15 -25.85 -8.19
N LEU A 196 -10.13 -26.57 -8.63
CA LEU A 196 -9.03 -27.04 -7.78
C LEU A 196 -7.68 -26.84 -8.47
N GLN A 197 -6.74 -26.23 -7.74
CA GLN A 197 -5.33 -26.22 -8.09
C GLN A 197 -4.50 -26.57 -6.88
N SER A 198 -3.41 -27.29 -7.09
CA SER A 198 -2.39 -27.47 -6.06
C SER A 198 -1.02 -27.08 -6.60
N THR A 199 -0.28 -26.30 -5.79
CA THR A 199 1.05 -25.81 -6.10
C THR A 199 2.04 -26.29 -5.06
N ARG A 200 3.10 -26.98 -5.46
CA ARG A 200 4.24 -27.26 -4.59
C ARG A 200 5.41 -26.32 -4.89
N ARG A 201 6.04 -25.81 -3.85
CA ARG A 201 7.34 -25.18 -3.94
C ARG A 201 8.41 -26.10 -3.37
N PHE A 202 9.39 -26.43 -4.19
CA PHE A 202 10.64 -27.06 -3.80
C PHE A 202 11.72 -25.98 -3.68
N PHE A 203 11.93 -25.51 -2.45
CA PHE A 203 12.68 -24.29 -2.17
C PHE A 203 14.15 -24.35 -2.59
N ARG A 204 14.82 -25.49 -2.37
CA ARG A 204 16.25 -25.65 -2.70
C ARG A 204 16.54 -25.46 -4.19
N ALA A 205 15.61 -25.87 -5.07
CA ALA A 205 15.74 -25.73 -6.53
C ALA A 205 15.12 -24.42 -7.06
N GLU A 206 14.40 -23.63 -6.25
CA GLU A 206 13.53 -22.54 -6.72
C GLU A 206 12.47 -23.03 -7.71
N GLU A 207 12.03 -24.28 -7.51
CA GLU A 207 11.07 -24.96 -8.39
C GLU A 207 9.65 -24.78 -7.88
N ARG A 208 8.73 -24.56 -8.81
CA ARG A 208 7.28 -24.65 -8.58
C ARG A 208 6.68 -25.67 -9.52
N SER A 209 5.90 -26.60 -8.99
CA SER A 209 5.14 -27.57 -9.76
C SER A 209 3.65 -27.44 -9.47
N LEU A 210 2.84 -27.67 -10.49
CA LEU A 210 1.38 -27.56 -10.47
C LEU A 210 0.74 -28.91 -10.69
N TRP A 211 -0.38 -29.19 -10.00
CA TRP A 211 -1.20 -30.35 -10.29
C TRP A 211 -1.91 -30.21 -11.63
N GLN A 212 -2.64 -29.12 -11.86
CA GLN A 212 -3.21 -28.78 -13.18
C GLN A 212 -2.20 -27.92 -13.95
N ARG A 213 -1.79 -28.42 -15.12
CA ARG A 213 -0.90 -27.69 -16.02
C ARG A 213 -1.49 -26.35 -16.43
N LYS A 214 -0.68 -25.28 -16.32
CA LYS A 214 -0.95 -23.96 -16.84
C LYS A 214 0.30 -23.44 -17.56
N PRO A 215 0.21 -22.95 -18.80
CA PRO A 215 1.33 -22.29 -19.45
C PRO A 215 1.72 -21.00 -18.71
N ILE A 216 3.01 -20.69 -18.68
CA ILE A 216 3.54 -19.56 -17.89
C ILE A 216 3.10 -18.19 -18.44
N ASP A 217 2.84 -18.10 -19.71
CA ASP A 217 2.43 -16.89 -20.43
C ASP A 217 0.89 -16.75 -20.59
N THR A 218 0.12 -17.77 -20.24
CA THR A 218 -1.35 -17.72 -20.26
C THR A 218 -1.87 -16.76 -19.19
N PRO A 219 -2.69 -15.77 -19.55
CA PRO A 219 -3.25 -14.85 -18.57
C PRO A 219 -4.27 -15.53 -17.66
N GLY A 220 -4.29 -15.12 -16.40
CA GLY A 220 -5.19 -15.66 -15.39
C GLY A 220 -4.57 -16.81 -14.59
N TRP A 221 -5.25 -17.14 -13.49
CA TRP A 221 -4.88 -18.21 -12.57
C TRP A 221 -6.05 -19.14 -12.28
N VAL A 222 -7.14 -18.62 -11.71
CA VAL A 222 -8.30 -19.41 -11.29
C VAL A 222 -9.03 -20.05 -12.48
N SER A 223 -9.07 -19.38 -13.63
CA SER A 223 -9.65 -19.91 -14.87
C SER A 223 -8.95 -21.17 -15.38
N GLU A 224 -7.71 -21.36 -14.97
CA GLU A 224 -6.87 -22.47 -15.44
C GLU A 224 -6.91 -23.70 -14.52
N PHE A 225 -7.66 -23.68 -13.43
CA PHE A 225 -7.77 -24.78 -12.47
C PHE A 225 -8.37 -26.04 -13.11
N GLY A 226 -7.99 -27.20 -12.55
CA GLY A 226 -8.73 -28.45 -12.69
C GLY A 226 -10.01 -28.43 -11.85
N GLU A 227 -10.65 -29.57 -11.69
CA GLU A 227 -11.96 -29.66 -11.02
C GLU A 227 -11.96 -30.70 -9.89
N LEU A 228 -12.68 -30.38 -8.82
CA LEU A 228 -13.01 -31.25 -7.70
C LEU A 228 -14.49 -31.66 -7.82
N HIS A 229 -14.74 -32.93 -8.03
CA HIS A 229 -16.05 -33.56 -8.15
C HIS A 229 -16.37 -34.49 -6.97
N GLY A 230 -17.63 -34.87 -6.83
CA GLY A 230 -18.08 -35.84 -5.84
C GLY A 230 -18.47 -35.23 -4.50
N LEU A 231 -18.49 -33.92 -4.38
CA LEU A 231 -19.04 -33.23 -3.21
C LEU A 231 -20.57 -33.26 -3.27
N LYS A 232 -21.22 -34.00 -2.37
CA LYS A 232 -22.68 -34.19 -2.36
C LYS A 232 -23.23 -33.91 -0.96
N HIS A 233 -24.44 -33.32 -0.94
CA HIS A 233 -25.20 -33.06 0.29
C HIS A 233 -24.39 -32.25 1.33
N ILE A 234 -23.57 -31.32 0.88
CA ILE A 234 -22.92 -30.34 1.77
C ILE A 234 -23.78 -29.07 1.80
N GLU A 235 -24.03 -28.58 2.99
CA GLU A 235 -24.79 -27.37 3.18
C GLU A 235 -23.87 -26.23 3.60
N PRO A 236 -24.05 -25.04 3.01
CA PRO A 236 -23.37 -23.84 3.47
C PRO A 236 -23.71 -23.54 4.94
N GLN A 237 -22.69 -23.31 5.74
CA GLN A 237 -22.87 -23.02 7.16
C GLN A 237 -22.92 -21.50 7.37
N ASN A 238 -23.83 -21.05 8.23
CA ASN A 238 -23.85 -19.66 8.64
C ASN A 238 -22.61 -19.39 9.50
N GLN A 239 -21.83 -18.40 9.13
CA GLN A 239 -20.70 -17.94 9.90
C GLN A 239 -21.19 -16.92 10.94
N LEU A 240 -20.95 -17.20 12.21
CA LEU A 240 -21.14 -16.23 13.28
C LEU A 240 -19.88 -16.23 14.15
N GLU A 241 -19.18 -15.12 14.14
CA GLU A 241 -17.99 -14.92 14.94
C GLU A 241 -18.15 -13.65 15.77
N ILE A 242 -17.74 -13.73 17.03
CA ILE A 242 -17.76 -12.59 17.95
C ILE A 242 -16.39 -12.52 18.60
N GLN A 243 -15.76 -11.36 18.54
CA GLN A 243 -14.39 -11.15 19.02
C GLN A 243 -14.31 -9.92 19.93
N PRO A 244 -14.62 -10.07 21.23
CA PRO A 244 -14.29 -9.04 22.21
C PRO A 244 -12.78 -8.91 22.35
N TYR A 245 -12.35 -7.70 22.66
CA TYR A 245 -10.95 -7.42 23.00
C TYR A 245 -10.85 -6.36 24.09
N THR A 246 -9.69 -6.38 24.74
CA THR A 246 -9.25 -5.32 25.66
C THR A 246 -7.84 -4.91 25.30
N VAL A 247 -7.58 -3.62 25.42
CA VAL A 247 -6.26 -3.02 25.27
C VAL A 247 -5.99 -2.21 26.52
N THR A 248 -4.86 -2.45 27.15
CA THR A 248 -4.36 -1.63 28.25
C THR A 248 -3.03 -1.05 27.82
N SER A 249 -2.88 0.25 27.95
CA SER A 249 -1.62 0.95 27.69
C SER A 249 -1.11 1.65 28.94
N ALA A 250 0.21 1.68 29.06
CA ALA A 250 0.91 2.50 30.04
C ALA A 250 2.01 3.26 29.28
N GLU A 251 1.95 4.55 29.37
CA GLU A 251 2.90 5.45 28.73
C GLU A 251 3.79 6.14 29.76
N THR A 252 5.06 6.30 29.43
CA THR A 252 6.01 7.09 30.22
C THR A 252 6.78 8.04 29.30
N TYR A 253 6.87 9.29 29.70
CA TYR A 253 7.54 10.34 28.94
C TYR A 253 8.25 11.33 29.88
N GLU A 254 8.90 12.33 29.35
CA GLU A 254 9.48 13.40 30.13
C GLU A 254 8.36 14.33 30.62
N ALA A 255 8.33 14.57 31.95
CA ALA A 255 7.36 15.51 32.51
C ALA A 255 7.74 16.93 32.10
N GLU A 256 6.74 17.74 31.77
CA GLU A 256 6.91 19.16 31.43
C GLU A 256 6.61 20.00 32.65
N ASP A 257 7.62 20.73 33.12
CA ASP A 257 7.48 21.58 34.29
C ASP A 257 6.35 22.61 34.11
N GLY A 258 5.40 22.60 35.05
CA GLY A 258 4.23 23.48 35.01
C GLY A 258 3.09 23.00 34.13
N ASN A 259 3.27 22.01 33.27
CA ASN A 259 2.19 21.45 32.43
C ASN A 259 1.34 20.44 33.24
N PRO A 260 0.07 20.77 33.57
CA PRO A 260 -0.77 19.89 34.37
C PRO A 260 -1.24 18.63 33.67
N PHE A 261 -1.02 18.54 32.36
CA PHE A 261 -1.43 17.38 31.53
C PHE A 261 -0.27 16.44 31.22
N ARG A 262 0.99 16.84 31.53
CA ARG A 262 2.19 16.06 31.22
C ARG A 262 3.05 15.80 32.45
N ASP A 263 2.52 14.99 33.35
CA ASP A 263 3.16 14.60 34.61
C ASP A 263 4.22 13.49 34.47
N GLY A 264 4.40 12.97 33.25
CA GLY A 264 5.38 11.95 32.93
C GLY A 264 4.81 10.51 32.82
N ASN A 265 3.52 10.32 33.08
CA ASN A 265 2.86 8.99 32.97
C ASN A 265 1.42 9.12 32.49
N GLU A 266 0.99 8.19 31.66
CA GLU A 266 -0.40 8.07 31.25
C GLU A 266 -0.80 6.60 31.21
N ASN A 267 -2.03 6.27 31.62
CA ASN A 267 -2.57 4.91 31.54
C ASN A 267 -3.97 4.96 30.92
N ASP A 268 -4.23 4.04 29.99
CA ASP A 268 -5.52 3.92 29.35
C ASP A 268 -5.98 2.46 29.29
N ILE A 269 -7.30 2.25 29.33
CA ILE A 269 -7.94 0.96 29.13
C ILE A 269 -9.06 1.13 28.12
N THR A 270 -8.93 0.44 27.02
CA THR A 270 -9.91 0.43 25.94
C THR A 270 -10.52 -0.97 25.80
N VAL A 271 -11.82 -1.03 25.63
CA VAL A 271 -12.55 -2.26 25.31
C VAL A 271 -13.33 -2.08 24.02
N GLY A 272 -13.41 -3.13 23.23
CA GLY A 272 -14.16 -3.11 21.99
C GLY A 272 -14.65 -4.49 21.60
N LEU A 273 -15.42 -4.52 20.52
CA LEU A 273 -16.08 -5.72 20.06
C LEU A 273 -16.12 -5.74 18.53
N ASP A 274 -15.62 -6.82 17.95
CA ASP A 274 -15.85 -7.14 16.54
C ASP A 274 -16.84 -8.30 16.41
N ALA A 275 -17.67 -8.27 15.38
CA ALA A 275 -18.56 -9.37 15.06
C ALA A 275 -18.61 -9.58 13.54
N LYS A 276 -18.65 -10.85 13.13
CA LYS A 276 -18.79 -11.25 11.73
C LYS A 276 -19.98 -12.17 11.59
N ILE A 277 -20.93 -11.79 10.75
CA ILE A 277 -22.19 -12.49 10.53
C ILE A 277 -22.32 -12.84 9.05
N GLY A 278 -22.36 -14.11 8.72
CA GLY A 278 -22.73 -14.56 7.38
C GLY A 278 -24.24 -14.35 7.17
N ILE A 279 -24.61 -13.33 6.42
CA ILE A 279 -26.02 -13.04 6.10
C ILE A 279 -26.55 -14.03 5.06
N THR A 280 -25.73 -14.32 4.10
CA THR A 280 -25.90 -15.41 3.13
C THR A 280 -24.55 -16.12 2.98
N ASN A 281 -24.51 -17.17 2.20
CA ASN A 281 -23.25 -17.85 1.91
C ASN A 281 -22.22 -16.93 1.23
N ASP A 282 -22.70 -15.88 0.57
CA ASP A 282 -21.91 -15.00 -0.31
C ASP A 282 -21.62 -13.64 0.33
N LEU A 283 -22.44 -13.24 1.30
CA LEU A 283 -22.45 -11.89 1.85
C LEU A 283 -22.28 -11.93 3.37
N THR A 284 -21.33 -11.14 3.85
CA THR A 284 -20.95 -11.05 5.25
C THR A 284 -21.23 -9.63 5.77
N LEU A 285 -21.72 -9.53 6.97
CA LEU A 285 -21.80 -8.30 7.73
C LEU A 285 -20.75 -8.32 8.84
N ASP A 286 -19.77 -7.43 8.74
CA ASP A 286 -18.78 -7.16 9.77
C ASP A 286 -19.23 -5.94 10.57
N LEU A 287 -19.21 -6.04 11.87
CA LEU A 287 -19.55 -4.96 12.80
C LEU A 287 -18.37 -4.72 13.74
N THR A 288 -18.12 -3.46 14.06
CA THR A 288 -17.14 -3.10 15.08
C THR A 288 -17.68 -1.97 15.95
N VAL A 289 -17.40 -2.04 17.23
CA VAL A 289 -17.70 -1.00 18.22
C VAL A 289 -16.40 -0.66 18.92
N ASN A 290 -16.04 0.63 18.89
CA ASN A 290 -14.82 1.15 19.46
C ASN A 290 -13.56 0.38 18.96
N PRO A 291 -13.34 0.27 17.63
CA PRO A 291 -12.23 -0.51 17.08
C PRO A 291 -10.90 0.01 17.61
N ASP A 292 -10.01 -0.93 17.89
CA ASP A 292 -8.65 -0.61 18.35
C ASP A 292 -7.85 0.14 17.26
N PHE A 293 -7.33 1.29 17.62
CA PHE A 293 -6.38 2.08 16.84
C PHE A 293 -4.92 1.73 17.14
N GLY A 294 -4.66 0.92 18.16
CA GLY A 294 -3.32 0.49 18.54
C GLY A 294 -2.64 -0.24 17.38
N GLN A 295 -1.89 0.51 16.60
CA GLN A 295 -1.08 -0.06 15.54
C GLN A 295 0.03 -0.87 16.18
N VAL A 296 0.01 -2.18 15.92
CA VAL A 296 1.09 -3.07 16.37
C VAL A 296 2.41 -2.72 15.67
N GLU A 297 2.36 -2.07 14.50
CA GLU A 297 3.54 -1.59 13.76
C GLU A 297 3.43 -0.07 13.52
N ALA A 298 4.44 0.67 13.96
CA ALA A 298 4.54 2.11 13.70
C ALA A 298 4.81 2.40 12.22
N ASP A 299 4.26 3.51 11.73
CA ASP A 299 4.62 4.02 10.41
C ASP A 299 6.09 4.47 10.39
N PRO A 300 6.84 4.23 9.30
CA PRO A 300 8.25 4.62 9.23
C PRO A 300 8.42 6.14 9.23
N SER A 301 9.53 6.60 9.81
CA SER A 301 9.91 8.02 9.79
C SER A 301 10.14 8.52 8.37
N ALA A 302 9.53 9.65 8.00
CA ALA A 302 9.71 10.30 6.71
C ALA A 302 9.48 11.81 6.82
N ILE A 303 10.26 12.58 6.07
CA ILE A 303 10.11 14.02 5.94
C ILE A 303 9.71 14.36 4.50
N ALA A 304 8.61 15.10 4.33
CA ALA A 304 8.13 15.59 3.04
C ALA A 304 8.35 17.12 2.95
N LEU A 305 9.35 17.55 2.18
CA LEU A 305 9.60 18.97 1.91
C LEU A 305 8.72 19.54 0.80
N ASP A 306 8.01 18.67 0.07
CA ASP A 306 7.14 19.09 -1.04
C ASP A 306 5.76 19.56 -0.59
N GLY A 307 5.45 19.45 0.71
CA GLY A 307 4.20 19.90 1.33
C GLY A 307 3.00 19.00 1.10
N PHE A 308 3.17 17.88 0.39
CA PHE A 308 2.10 16.92 0.18
C PHE A 308 2.04 15.86 1.28
N GLN A 309 0.83 15.41 1.58
CA GLN A 309 0.62 14.33 2.54
C GLN A 309 1.26 13.01 2.07
N ILE A 310 1.92 12.30 2.99
CA ILE A 310 2.48 10.98 2.76
C ILE A 310 1.35 9.95 2.83
N PHE A 311 1.31 9.04 1.86
CA PHE A 311 0.36 7.92 1.85
C PHE A 311 0.89 6.75 2.68
N PHE A 312 0.12 6.30 3.67
CA PHE A 312 0.39 5.08 4.43
C PHE A 312 -0.69 4.02 4.15
N ARG A 313 -0.28 2.77 4.12
CA ARG A 313 -1.22 1.67 3.91
C ARG A 313 -2.09 1.44 5.15
N GLU A 314 -3.35 1.03 4.93
CA GLU A 314 -4.24 0.61 6.00
C GLU A 314 -3.76 -0.70 6.63
N GLN A 315 -3.78 -0.78 7.95
CA GLN A 315 -3.36 -1.96 8.73
C GLN A 315 -4.45 -2.46 9.69
N ARG A 316 -5.50 -1.67 9.95
CA ARG A 316 -6.60 -2.05 10.86
C ARG A 316 -7.44 -3.17 10.25
N PRO A 317 -7.62 -4.33 10.94
CA PRO A 317 -8.24 -5.53 10.38
C PRO A 317 -9.62 -5.30 9.78
N PHE A 318 -10.48 -4.54 10.47
CA PHE A 318 -11.84 -4.22 9.99
C PHE A 318 -11.84 -3.58 8.58
N PHE A 319 -10.89 -2.68 8.28
CA PHE A 319 -10.82 -1.99 6.99
C PHE A 319 -10.02 -2.76 5.95
N VAL A 320 -9.10 -3.62 6.36
CA VAL A 320 -8.26 -4.39 5.44
C VAL A 320 -9.02 -5.55 4.83
N GLU A 321 -9.87 -6.23 5.59
CA GLU A 321 -10.67 -7.35 5.10
C GLU A 321 -11.65 -6.94 4.00
N ASN A 322 -11.65 -7.64 2.86
CA ASN A 322 -12.44 -7.35 1.67
C ASN A 322 -12.22 -5.93 1.07
N LYS A 323 -11.07 -5.28 1.38
CA LYS A 323 -10.74 -3.95 0.85
C LYS A 323 -10.76 -3.86 -0.68
N ASN A 324 -10.48 -4.97 -1.36
CA ASN A 324 -10.50 -5.08 -2.81
C ASN A 324 -11.87 -4.77 -3.44
N ILE A 325 -12.96 -4.95 -2.70
CA ILE A 325 -14.31 -4.56 -3.15
C ILE A 325 -14.42 -3.04 -3.21
N PHE A 326 -13.82 -2.33 -2.27
CA PHE A 326 -13.89 -0.87 -2.16
C PHE A 326 -12.75 -0.14 -2.90
N ASP A 327 -11.77 -0.86 -3.47
CA ASP A 327 -10.64 -0.24 -4.20
C ASP A 327 -11.12 0.38 -5.52
N PHE A 328 -11.12 1.71 -5.56
CA PHE A 328 -11.48 2.48 -6.73
C PHE A 328 -10.45 3.60 -6.96
N ARG A 329 -9.38 3.27 -7.64
CA ARG A 329 -8.31 4.22 -7.97
C ARG A 329 -8.70 5.08 -9.15
N VAL A 330 -8.45 6.38 -9.03
CA VAL A 330 -8.69 7.35 -10.10
C VAL A 330 -7.81 7.06 -11.32
N SER A 331 -6.57 6.57 -11.10
CA SER A 331 -5.70 6.12 -12.19
C SER A 331 -5.00 4.81 -11.86
N ARG A 332 -4.69 4.04 -12.91
CA ARG A 332 -3.87 2.82 -12.86
C ARG A 332 -3.04 2.77 -14.13
N SER A 333 -1.76 2.41 -14.03
CA SER A 333 -0.88 2.30 -15.19
C SER A 333 0.26 1.32 -14.95
N GLU A 334 0.52 0.45 -15.91
CA GLU A 334 1.69 -0.42 -15.94
C GLU A 334 3.00 0.37 -16.14
N ALA A 335 2.92 1.54 -16.76
CA ALA A 335 4.05 2.46 -16.85
C ALA A 335 4.48 3.02 -15.48
N GLY A 336 3.64 2.87 -14.45
CA GLY A 336 3.75 3.57 -13.18
C GLY A 336 3.12 4.96 -13.25
N ASP A 337 2.65 5.46 -12.13
CA ASP A 337 2.00 6.76 -12.03
C ASP A 337 2.40 7.47 -10.76
N THR A 338 2.67 8.78 -10.85
CA THR A 338 2.91 9.67 -9.70
C THR A 338 1.67 9.73 -8.79
N PHE A 339 0.48 9.54 -9.34
CA PHE A 339 -0.83 9.58 -8.68
C PHE A 339 -1.46 8.20 -8.47
N GLY A 340 -0.66 7.13 -8.52
CA GLY A 340 -1.16 5.76 -8.40
C GLY A 340 -1.81 5.42 -7.05
N PHE A 341 -1.69 6.29 -6.05
CA PHE A 341 -2.35 6.18 -4.75
C PHE A 341 -3.68 6.95 -4.68
N ASP A 342 -4.00 7.83 -5.67
CA ASP A 342 -5.25 8.56 -5.65
C ASP A 342 -6.44 7.60 -5.74
N ASN A 343 -7.30 7.69 -4.73
CA ASN A 343 -8.40 6.75 -4.52
C ASN A 343 -9.61 7.50 -3.93
N ILE A 344 -10.81 7.13 -4.36
CA ILE A 344 -12.06 7.67 -3.80
C ILE A 344 -12.25 7.31 -2.33
N PHE A 345 -11.75 6.14 -1.91
CA PHE A 345 -11.84 5.68 -0.54
C PHE A 345 -10.45 5.35 0.02
N TYR A 346 -10.10 6.02 1.12
CA TYR A 346 -8.89 5.80 1.90
C TYR A 346 -9.28 5.73 3.38
N SER A 347 -9.40 4.51 3.89
CA SER A 347 -9.97 4.23 5.22
C SER A 347 -9.24 4.91 6.39
N ARG A 348 -7.96 5.27 6.24
CA ARG A 348 -7.21 6.02 7.26
C ARG A 348 -7.73 7.44 7.52
N ARG A 349 -8.64 7.95 6.66
CA ARG A 349 -9.38 9.19 6.94
C ARG A 349 -10.35 9.02 8.10
N ILE A 350 -10.87 7.80 8.30
CA ILE A 350 -11.81 7.47 9.38
C ILE A 350 -10.99 7.25 10.65
N GLY A 351 -11.17 8.10 11.63
CA GLY A 351 -10.47 8.03 12.92
C GLY A 351 -9.06 8.64 12.92
N ARG A 352 -8.76 9.54 11.97
CA ARG A 352 -7.52 10.31 11.95
C ARG A 352 -7.40 11.22 13.19
N SER A 353 -6.24 11.83 13.39
CA SER A 353 -6.05 12.89 14.38
C SER A 353 -7.08 14.02 14.19
N PRO A 354 -7.55 14.66 15.27
CA PRO A 354 -8.42 15.84 15.16
C PRO A 354 -7.84 16.89 14.22
N GLN A 355 -8.72 17.52 13.44
CA GLN A 355 -8.33 18.47 12.40
C GLN A 355 -8.26 19.92 12.89
N GLY A 356 -8.96 20.23 13.99
CA GLY A 356 -8.89 21.53 14.64
C GLY A 356 -7.67 21.64 15.55
N SER A 357 -7.14 22.86 15.65
CA SER A 357 -6.12 23.23 16.64
C SER A 357 -6.76 24.26 17.57
N PRO A 358 -6.70 24.05 18.88
CA PRO A 358 -7.29 25.00 19.82
C PRO A 358 -6.54 26.33 19.80
N ASP A 359 -7.26 27.42 20.00
CA ASP A 359 -6.66 28.74 20.17
C ASP A 359 -6.12 28.87 21.60
N THR A 360 -4.82 29.09 21.77
CA THR A 360 -4.12 29.11 23.05
C THR A 360 -3.38 30.40 23.27
N GLY A 361 -3.50 30.95 24.49
CA GLY A 361 -2.71 32.09 24.95
C GLY A 361 -1.32 31.64 25.41
N ASP A 362 -0.43 32.61 25.60
CA ASP A 362 0.99 32.45 25.97
C ASP A 362 1.25 31.62 27.24
N ASN A 363 0.26 31.44 28.12
CA ASN A 363 0.39 30.74 29.41
C ASN A 363 -0.69 29.67 29.57
N GLU A 364 -1.05 29.02 28.50
CA GLU A 364 -2.04 27.93 28.48
C GLU A 364 -1.40 26.62 28.04
N PHE A 365 -1.78 25.54 28.71
CA PHE A 365 -1.41 24.18 28.36
C PHE A 365 -2.58 23.48 27.72
N VAL A 366 -2.30 22.60 26.78
CA VAL A 366 -3.31 21.87 25.99
C VAL A 366 -3.12 20.36 26.14
N ASP A 367 -4.23 19.69 26.38
CA ASP A 367 -4.38 18.25 26.20
C ASP A 367 -5.31 18.00 25.01
N GLN A 368 -4.75 17.56 23.88
CA GLN A 368 -5.48 17.26 22.65
C GLN A 368 -5.36 15.78 22.31
N PRO A 369 -6.48 15.10 22.04
CA PRO A 369 -6.44 13.68 21.66
C PRO A 369 -5.65 13.44 20.37
N ASP A 370 -4.82 12.40 20.35
CA ASP A 370 -4.04 11.99 19.18
C ASP A 370 -4.91 11.43 18.06
N ASN A 371 -6.05 10.84 18.39
CA ASN A 371 -6.94 10.15 17.44
C ASN A 371 -8.41 10.44 17.72
N THR A 372 -9.23 10.29 16.67
CA THR A 372 -10.69 10.41 16.78
C THR A 372 -11.30 9.00 16.88
N PRO A 373 -11.84 8.58 18.03
CA PRO A 373 -12.45 7.27 18.20
C PRO A 373 -13.59 7.02 17.22
N ILE A 374 -13.63 5.82 16.66
CA ILE A 374 -14.78 5.32 15.91
C ILE A 374 -15.79 4.77 16.92
N ILE A 375 -16.96 5.40 17.02
CA ILE A 375 -18.05 4.94 17.91
C ILE A 375 -18.48 3.54 17.48
N GLY A 376 -18.68 3.36 16.17
CA GLY A 376 -19.02 2.09 15.57
C GLY A 376 -18.93 2.15 14.06
N ALA A 377 -18.73 0.97 13.47
CA ALA A 377 -18.77 0.81 12.02
C ALA A 377 -19.43 -0.52 11.64
N ALA A 378 -20.05 -0.53 10.47
CA ALA A 378 -20.69 -1.69 9.86
C ALA A 378 -20.20 -1.82 8.42
N LYS A 379 -19.81 -3.03 8.00
CA LYS A 379 -19.36 -3.32 6.65
C LYS A 379 -20.09 -4.56 6.12
N PHE A 380 -20.97 -4.36 5.16
CA PHE A 380 -21.64 -5.43 4.43
C PHE A 380 -20.93 -5.64 3.12
N SER A 381 -20.40 -6.84 2.89
CA SER A 381 -19.57 -7.08 1.71
C SER A 381 -19.61 -8.53 1.24
N GLY A 382 -19.33 -8.73 -0.04
CA GLY A 382 -19.17 -10.04 -0.64
C GLY A 382 -19.43 -10.04 -2.14
N LYS A 383 -19.40 -11.26 -2.71
CA LYS A 383 -19.59 -11.48 -4.14
C LYS A 383 -20.52 -12.66 -4.36
N THR A 384 -21.61 -12.44 -5.10
CA THR A 384 -22.59 -13.49 -5.40
C THR A 384 -22.16 -14.38 -6.55
N LYS A 385 -22.68 -15.61 -6.59
CA LYS A 385 -22.49 -16.57 -7.68
C LYS A 385 -22.83 -15.98 -9.06
N ASP A 386 -23.85 -15.11 -9.11
CA ASP A 386 -24.27 -14.44 -10.34
C ASP A 386 -23.31 -13.31 -10.78
N GLY A 387 -22.24 -13.07 -10.01
CA GLY A 387 -21.19 -12.09 -10.35
C GLY A 387 -21.49 -10.68 -9.89
N TRP A 388 -22.38 -10.48 -8.92
CA TRP A 388 -22.49 -9.21 -8.21
C TRP A 388 -21.44 -9.14 -7.12
N ALA A 389 -20.63 -8.08 -7.09
CA ALA A 389 -19.82 -7.68 -5.93
C ALA A 389 -20.48 -6.47 -5.27
N ILE A 390 -20.75 -6.60 -3.98
CA ILE A 390 -21.47 -5.61 -3.18
C ILE A 390 -20.60 -5.22 -2.00
N GLY A 391 -20.45 -3.95 -1.76
CA GLY A 391 -19.78 -3.40 -0.58
C GLY A 391 -20.56 -2.20 -0.06
N VAL A 392 -20.91 -2.20 1.21
CA VAL A 392 -21.50 -1.06 1.93
C VAL A 392 -20.76 -0.93 3.23
N LEU A 393 -20.20 0.24 3.49
CA LEU A 393 -19.52 0.58 4.73
C LEU A 393 -20.14 1.85 5.30
N GLU A 394 -20.46 1.81 6.58
CA GLU A 394 -20.91 2.93 7.38
C GLU A 394 -20.03 3.05 8.62
N SER A 395 -19.60 4.26 8.96
CA SER A 395 -18.78 4.49 10.15
C SER A 395 -19.09 5.85 10.76
N VAL A 396 -19.12 5.92 12.07
CA VAL A 396 -19.35 7.16 12.83
C VAL A 396 -18.18 7.39 13.78
N THR A 397 -17.58 8.57 13.70
CA THR A 397 -16.52 9.01 14.63
C THR A 397 -17.03 10.01 15.62
N ALA A 398 -16.46 9.99 16.83
CA ALA A 398 -16.90 10.82 17.95
C ALA A 398 -16.51 12.29 17.77
N LYS A 399 -17.32 13.18 18.32
CA LYS A 399 -16.92 14.58 18.57
C LYS A 399 -15.82 14.60 19.62
N LYS A 400 -14.75 15.38 19.39
CA LYS A 400 -13.61 15.51 20.30
C LYS A 400 -13.37 16.94 20.73
N TYR A 401 -12.84 17.07 21.94
CA TYR A 401 -12.47 18.35 22.57
C TYR A 401 -11.01 18.30 22.96
N ALA A 402 -10.32 19.39 22.78
CA ALA A 402 -9.10 19.70 23.51
C ALA A 402 -9.47 20.28 24.89
N LEU A 403 -8.68 19.93 25.89
CA LEU A 403 -8.78 20.51 27.22
C LEU A 403 -7.64 21.51 27.38
N ILE A 404 -7.99 22.75 27.73
CA ILE A 404 -7.06 23.85 27.85
C ILE A 404 -7.08 24.34 29.31
N ARG A 405 -5.90 24.53 29.92
CA ARG A 405 -5.78 25.00 31.29
C ARG A 405 -4.74 26.10 31.36
N ASN A 406 -5.07 27.21 32.01
CA ASN A 406 -4.13 28.30 32.30
C ASN A 406 -3.35 28.07 33.60
N GLU A 407 -2.34 28.87 33.87
CA GLU A 407 -1.55 28.83 35.13
C GLU A 407 -2.39 29.03 36.41
N ALA A 408 -3.54 29.71 36.32
CA ALA A 408 -4.44 29.90 37.46
C ALA A 408 -5.29 28.63 37.76
N GLY A 409 -5.20 27.61 36.92
CA GLY A 409 -5.96 26.37 37.04
C GLY A 409 -7.36 26.41 36.43
N GLU A 410 -7.71 27.48 35.71
CA GLU A 410 -8.99 27.58 35.01
C GLU A 410 -8.98 26.70 33.77
N GLU A 411 -10.03 25.88 33.63
CA GLU A 411 -10.16 24.93 32.49
C GLU A 411 -11.24 25.38 31.51
N ARG A 412 -10.95 25.25 30.22
CA ARG A 412 -11.93 25.36 29.12
C ARG A 412 -11.79 24.22 28.16
N ARG A 413 -12.86 23.94 27.43
CA ARG A 413 -12.90 22.89 26.38
C ARG A 413 -13.22 23.52 25.05
N GLU A 414 -12.45 23.14 24.04
CA GLU A 414 -12.66 23.57 22.68
C GLU A 414 -12.87 22.37 21.75
N VAL A 415 -13.78 22.48 20.79
CA VAL A 415 -14.07 21.40 19.86
C VAL A 415 -12.95 21.33 18.82
N VAL A 416 -12.28 20.19 18.72
CA VAL A 416 -11.20 19.98 17.76
C VAL A 416 -11.58 18.98 16.65
N GLU A 417 -12.64 18.21 16.83
CA GLU A 417 -13.18 17.33 15.78
C GLU A 417 -14.71 17.20 15.91
N PRO A 418 -15.48 17.36 14.83
CA PRO A 418 -16.93 17.20 14.86
C PRO A 418 -17.33 15.73 14.85
N LEU A 419 -18.55 15.41 15.33
CA LEU A 419 -19.14 14.10 15.04
C LEU A 419 -19.28 13.95 13.54
N THR A 420 -18.69 12.89 12.97
CA THR A 420 -18.63 12.68 11.52
C THR A 420 -19.15 11.32 11.14
N ASN A 421 -20.03 11.31 10.14
CA ASN A 421 -20.52 10.10 9.50
C ASN A 421 -19.82 9.89 8.15
N TYR A 422 -19.38 8.66 7.91
CA TYR A 422 -18.74 8.21 6.68
C TYR A 422 -19.51 7.05 6.07
N PHE A 423 -19.89 7.19 4.82
CA PHE A 423 -20.57 6.16 4.03
C PHE A 423 -19.77 5.81 2.78
N VAL A 424 -19.70 4.52 2.45
CA VAL A 424 -19.12 4.02 1.19
C VAL A 424 -20.01 2.92 0.65
N GLY A 425 -20.53 3.09 -0.57
CA GLY A 425 -21.31 2.09 -1.30
C GLY A 425 -20.64 1.69 -2.58
N ARG A 426 -20.44 0.39 -2.83
CA ARG A 426 -19.84 -0.17 -4.04
C ARG A 426 -20.74 -1.25 -4.62
N LEU A 427 -20.99 -1.18 -5.92
CA LEU A 427 -21.71 -2.22 -6.65
C LEU A 427 -20.98 -2.50 -7.97
N GLN A 428 -20.70 -3.77 -8.25
CA GLN A 428 -20.12 -4.21 -9.51
C GLN A 428 -20.85 -5.43 -10.04
N LYS A 429 -21.02 -5.51 -11.34
CA LYS A 429 -21.58 -6.67 -12.03
C LYS A 429 -20.61 -7.22 -13.06
N ASP A 430 -20.26 -8.48 -12.92
CA ASP A 430 -19.52 -9.24 -13.92
C ASP A 430 -20.49 -9.84 -14.95
N PHE A 431 -20.10 -9.89 -16.21
CA PHE A 431 -20.86 -10.48 -17.32
C PHE A 431 -19.94 -11.00 -18.43
N ASN A 432 -20.49 -11.55 -19.52
CA ASN A 432 -19.74 -12.08 -20.66
C ASN A 432 -18.69 -13.13 -20.23
N ASN A 433 -19.16 -14.19 -19.55
CA ASN A 433 -18.28 -15.20 -18.92
C ASN A 433 -17.20 -14.56 -18.04
N ARG A 434 -17.58 -13.45 -17.37
CA ARG A 434 -16.72 -12.66 -16.47
C ARG A 434 -15.48 -12.05 -17.13
N ASN A 435 -15.49 -11.93 -18.47
CA ASN A 435 -14.49 -11.16 -19.20
C ASN A 435 -14.77 -9.65 -19.16
N SER A 436 -15.93 -9.28 -18.69
CA SER A 436 -16.35 -7.88 -18.59
C SER A 436 -16.93 -7.59 -17.22
N TYR A 437 -16.74 -6.36 -16.75
CA TYR A 437 -17.51 -5.82 -15.62
C TYR A 437 -17.86 -4.36 -15.83
N ILE A 438 -18.92 -3.94 -15.17
CA ILE A 438 -19.27 -2.55 -14.93
C ILE A 438 -19.53 -2.38 -13.43
N GLY A 439 -19.11 -1.26 -12.89
CA GLY A 439 -19.28 -0.98 -11.46
C GLY A 439 -19.50 0.48 -11.18
N GLY A 440 -19.95 0.76 -9.95
CA GLY A 440 -20.10 2.11 -9.44
C GLY A 440 -19.76 2.16 -7.95
N ILE A 441 -19.22 3.28 -7.52
CA ILE A 441 -18.93 3.60 -6.12
C ILE A 441 -19.55 4.95 -5.78
N PHE A 442 -19.98 5.09 -4.53
CA PHE A 442 -20.43 6.35 -3.97
C PHE A 442 -19.90 6.47 -2.54
N THR A 443 -19.40 7.65 -2.18
CA THR A 443 -18.97 7.97 -0.83
C THR A 443 -19.61 9.25 -0.34
N ALA A 444 -19.86 9.33 0.96
CA ALA A 444 -20.37 10.50 1.62
C ALA A 444 -19.67 10.71 2.96
N THR A 445 -19.27 11.94 3.21
CA THR A 445 -18.79 12.40 4.52
C THR A 445 -19.71 13.53 4.97
N ASN A 446 -20.27 13.40 6.15
CA ASN A 446 -21.15 14.43 6.75
C ASN A 446 -20.66 14.76 8.15
N ARG A 447 -20.42 16.03 8.42
CA ARG A 447 -20.02 16.57 9.73
C ARG A 447 -21.18 17.30 10.37
N ASP A 448 -21.45 16.97 11.62
CA ASP A 448 -22.56 17.56 12.38
C ASP A 448 -22.09 18.78 13.18
N ASN A 449 -22.91 19.83 13.18
CA ASN A 449 -22.77 21.01 14.02
C ASN A 449 -21.34 21.58 14.07
N LEU A 450 -20.82 22.02 12.91
CA LEU A 450 -19.53 22.73 12.86
C LEU A 450 -19.65 24.01 13.69
N THR A 451 -18.78 24.14 14.68
CA THR A 451 -18.58 25.35 15.47
C THR A 451 -17.73 26.36 14.67
N GLN A 452 -17.62 27.59 15.12
CA GLN A 452 -16.85 28.63 14.46
C GLN A 452 -15.38 28.20 14.25
N GLU A 453 -14.80 27.53 15.23
CA GLU A 453 -13.41 27.03 15.22
C GLU A 453 -13.19 25.92 14.17
N LEU A 454 -14.26 25.31 13.66
CA LEU A 454 -14.23 24.23 12.67
C LEU A 454 -14.88 24.60 11.33
N GLU A 455 -15.23 25.87 11.13
CA GLU A 455 -15.85 26.33 9.88
C GLU A 455 -14.92 26.18 8.66
N PHE A 456 -13.62 26.00 8.86
CA PHE A 456 -12.65 25.68 7.82
C PHE A 456 -12.80 24.27 7.25
N LEU A 457 -13.62 23.40 7.88
CA LEU A 457 -13.90 22.04 7.40
C LEU A 457 -15.09 22.01 6.45
N HIS A 458 -15.06 21.11 5.47
CA HIS A 458 -16.25 20.83 4.66
C HIS A 458 -17.37 20.25 5.55
N LYS A 459 -18.57 20.83 5.46
CA LYS A 459 -19.76 20.29 6.13
C LYS A 459 -20.17 18.94 5.53
N SER A 460 -20.06 18.82 4.20
CA SER A 460 -20.35 17.58 3.50
C SER A 460 -19.46 17.40 2.28
N ALA A 461 -19.07 16.16 2.00
CA ALA A 461 -18.35 15.77 0.81
C ALA A 461 -18.96 14.51 0.20
N PHE A 462 -19.26 14.57 -1.09
CA PHE A 462 -19.83 13.46 -1.85
C PHE A 462 -18.94 13.14 -3.03
N THR A 463 -18.63 11.86 -3.22
CA THR A 463 -17.86 11.42 -4.39
C THR A 463 -18.53 10.20 -5.00
N GLY A 464 -18.66 10.19 -6.32
CA GLY A 464 -19.20 9.06 -7.08
C GLY A 464 -18.29 8.71 -8.24
N GLY A 465 -18.25 7.42 -8.59
CA GLY A 465 -17.47 6.94 -9.73
C GLY A 465 -18.14 5.76 -10.42
N LEU A 466 -17.91 5.66 -11.73
CA LEU A 466 -18.26 4.50 -12.54
C LEU A 466 -16.99 3.91 -13.14
N ASP A 467 -16.90 2.59 -13.20
CA ASP A 467 -15.77 1.89 -13.81
C ASP A 467 -16.22 0.71 -14.65
N PHE A 468 -15.40 0.35 -15.62
CA PHE A 468 -15.62 -0.81 -16.48
C PHE A 468 -14.29 -1.44 -16.90
N LYS A 469 -14.36 -2.71 -17.26
CA LYS A 469 -13.29 -3.42 -17.97
C LYS A 469 -13.88 -4.45 -18.90
N HIS A 470 -13.31 -4.60 -20.08
CA HIS A 470 -13.62 -5.65 -21.03
C HIS A 470 -12.33 -6.30 -21.52
N GLN A 471 -12.32 -7.64 -21.55
CA GLN A 471 -11.21 -8.47 -22.01
C GLN A 471 -11.67 -9.36 -23.14
N TRP A 472 -10.81 -9.56 -24.16
CA TRP A 472 -11.10 -10.42 -25.30
C TRP A 472 -9.86 -11.20 -25.71
N ASN A 473 -10.00 -12.08 -26.71
CA ASN A 473 -8.96 -12.97 -27.19
C ASN A 473 -8.28 -13.73 -26.04
N GLU A 474 -9.06 -14.57 -25.33
CA GLU A 474 -8.58 -15.32 -24.16
C GLU A 474 -7.94 -14.43 -23.07
N ARG A 475 -8.46 -13.22 -22.91
CA ARG A 475 -7.98 -12.17 -21.99
C ARG A 475 -6.61 -11.61 -22.32
N ASP A 476 -6.12 -11.86 -23.53
CA ASP A 476 -4.85 -11.31 -24.02
C ASP A 476 -4.89 -9.78 -24.09
N TRP A 477 -6.03 -9.24 -24.50
CA TRP A 477 -6.28 -7.83 -24.65
C TRP A 477 -7.34 -7.33 -23.68
N TYR A 478 -7.24 -6.06 -23.30
CA TYR A 478 -8.27 -5.41 -22.51
C TYR A 478 -8.45 -3.93 -22.86
N VAL A 479 -9.64 -3.44 -22.57
CA VAL A 479 -9.97 -2.02 -22.47
C VAL A 479 -10.63 -1.79 -21.12
N GLY A 480 -10.31 -0.68 -20.48
CA GLY A 480 -10.90 -0.33 -19.19
C GLY A 480 -10.80 1.14 -18.90
N GLY A 481 -11.54 1.58 -17.92
CA GLY A 481 -11.51 2.96 -17.50
C GLY A 481 -12.49 3.23 -16.35
N ASN A 482 -12.39 4.45 -15.84
CA ASN A 482 -13.32 4.97 -14.85
C ASN A 482 -13.55 6.47 -15.07
N ILE A 483 -14.64 6.95 -14.51
CA ILE A 483 -14.94 8.36 -14.33
C ILE A 483 -15.36 8.61 -12.89
N THR A 484 -14.89 9.69 -12.32
CA THR A 484 -15.09 10.11 -10.94
C THR A 484 -15.63 11.53 -10.91
N PHE A 485 -16.58 11.80 -10.02
CA PHE A 485 -17.12 13.11 -9.74
C PHE A 485 -17.09 13.36 -8.24
N SER A 486 -16.69 14.54 -7.82
CA SER A 486 -16.73 14.97 -6.42
C SER A 486 -17.51 16.26 -6.27
N ARG A 487 -18.12 16.45 -5.10
CA ARG A 487 -18.69 17.70 -4.64
C ARG A 487 -18.46 17.84 -3.15
N VAL A 488 -17.77 18.90 -2.76
CA VAL A 488 -17.59 19.32 -1.38
C VAL A 488 -18.41 20.60 -1.12
N SER A 489 -18.95 20.75 0.09
CA SER A 489 -19.71 21.92 0.50
C SER A 489 -19.39 22.27 1.95
N GLY A 490 -19.33 23.57 2.24
CA GLY A 490 -18.99 24.12 3.56
C GLY A 490 -19.23 25.60 3.64
N SER A 491 -18.59 26.26 4.60
CA SER A 491 -18.53 27.71 4.68
C SER A 491 -17.75 28.30 3.51
N GLU A 492 -17.80 29.61 3.35
CA GLU A 492 -16.92 30.33 2.42
C GLU A 492 -15.45 30.10 2.73
N GLU A 493 -15.09 30.04 4.02
CA GLU A 493 -13.74 29.76 4.50
C GLU A 493 -13.27 28.36 4.12
N ALA A 494 -14.09 27.31 4.35
CA ALA A 494 -13.76 25.94 3.98
C ALA A 494 -13.45 25.79 2.49
N ILE A 495 -14.30 26.41 1.65
CA ILE A 495 -14.12 26.30 0.20
C ILE A 495 -12.96 27.18 -0.30
N LYS A 496 -12.73 28.35 0.31
CA LYS A 496 -11.55 29.16 0.02
C LYS A 496 -10.26 28.39 0.38
N ASN A 497 -10.17 27.81 1.57
CA ASN A 497 -9.02 27.01 1.98
C ASN A 497 -8.75 25.82 1.05
N THR A 498 -9.81 25.19 0.54
CA THR A 498 -9.68 24.15 -0.48
C THR A 498 -9.09 24.68 -1.76
N GLN A 499 -9.60 25.80 -2.28
CA GLN A 499 -9.10 26.44 -3.51
C GLN A 499 -7.63 26.84 -3.37
N GLU A 500 -7.22 27.35 -2.19
CA GLU A 500 -5.85 27.79 -1.90
C GLU A 500 -4.90 26.65 -1.55
N SER A 501 -5.42 25.46 -1.20
CA SER A 501 -4.60 24.32 -0.79
C SER A 501 -3.57 23.93 -1.86
N ILE A 502 -2.48 23.26 -1.43
CA ILE A 502 -1.44 22.76 -2.34
C ILE A 502 -1.97 21.78 -3.40
N THR A 503 -3.12 21.16 -3.14
CA THR A 503 -3.80 20.28 -4.11
C THR A 503 -4.37 21.05 -5.29
N HIS A 504 -4.87 22.29 -5.10
CA HIS A 504 -5.65 23.04 -6.06
C HIS A 504 -4.94 24.30 -6.57
N LEU A 505 -4.47 25.18 -5.68
CA LEU A 505 -3.74 26.41 -5.97
C LEU A 505 -4.46 27.32 -7.00
N PHE A 506 -5.73 27.66 -6.75
CA PHE A 506 -6.51 28.55 -7.61
C PHE A 506 -5.96 29.97 -7.63
N GLN A 507 -5.30 30.41 -6.56
CA GLN A 507 -4.58 31.69 -6.46
C GLN A 507 -3.32 31.74 -7.34
N ARG A 508 -2.95 30.65 -8.01
CA ARG A 508 -1.72 30.56 -8.81
C ARG A 508 -1.69 31.57 -9.94
N VAL A 509 -0.63 32.34 -10.00
CA VAL A 509 -0.41 33.34 -11.05
C VAL A 509 -0.31 32.67 -12.43
N GLY A 510 -1.10 33.17 -13.39
CA GLY A 510 -1.14 32.67 -14.77
C GLY A 510 -1.94 31.38 -14.94
N ALA A 511 -2.82 31.06 -13.99
CA ALA A 511 -3.80 29.98 -14.11
C ALA A 511 -5.16 30.52 -14.59
N ASP A 512 -5.21 31.07 -15.81
CA ASP A 512 -6.37 31.81 -16.35
C ASP A 512 -7.64 30.95 -16.52
N HIS A 513 -7.55 29.65 -16.35
CA HIS A 513 -8.68 28.69 -16.44
C HIS A 513 -9.36 28.42 -15.08
N VAL A 514 -8.83 28.94 -13.99
CA VAL A 514 -9.42 28.92 -12.66
C VAL A 514 -9.36 30.30 -12.03
N GLU A 515 -10.31 30.55 -11.15
CA GLU A 515 -10.40 31.83 -10.40
C GLU A 515 -10.65 31.51 -8.93
N LEU A 516 -9.87 32.10 -8.04
CA LEU A 516 -10.10 32.07 -6.62
C LEU A 516 -11.35 32.90 -6.29
N ASP A 517 -12.42 32.21 -5.90
CA ASP A 517 -13.68 32.86 -5.51
C ASP A 517 -13.93 32.58 -4.02
N SER A 518 -13.69 33.61 -3.20
CA SER A 518 -13.82 33.54 -1.75
C SER A 518 -15.28 33.47 -1.25
N THR A 519 -16.27 33.63 -2.16
CA THR A 519 -17.71 33.58 -1.82
C THR A 519 -18.35 32.22 -2.09
N ARG A 520 -17.58 31.29 -2.64
CA ARG A 520 -18.08 29.94 -2.90
C ARG A 520 -18.34 29.18 -1.61
N THR A 521 -19.44 28.43 -1.59
CA THR A 521 -19.78 27.48 -0.54
C THR A 521 -19.77 26.02 -1.01
N SER A 522 -19.38 25.78 -2.24
CA SER A 522 -19.19 24.42 -2.78
C SER A 522 -18.20 24.39 -3.94
N LEU A 523 -17.55 23.25 -4.10
CA LEU A 523 -16.65 22.94 -5.21
C LEU A 523 -17.04 21.59 -5.80
N ALA A 524 -17.06 21.47 -7.14
CA ALA A 524 -17.41 20.22 -7.82
C ALA A 524 -16.49 19.96 -9.01
N GLY A 525 -15.90 18.77 -9.03
CA GLY A 525 -14.93 18.40 -10.05
C GLY A 525 -15.08 16.99 -10.58
N SER A 526 -14.24 16.65 -11.54
CA SER A 526 -14.20 15.34 -12.19
C SER A 526 -12.78 14.82 -12.39
N GLY A 527 -12.65 13.50 -12.38
CA GLY A 527 -11.42 12.80 -12.70
C GLY A 527 -11.69 11.48 -13.37
N GLY A 528 -10.66 10.80 -13.76
CA GLY A 528 -10.83 9.46 -14.33
C GLY A 528 -9.64 8.99 -15.15
N ASN A 529 -9.84 7.81 -15.76
CA ASN A 529 -8.81 7.20 -16.58
C ASN A 529 -9.48 6.35 -17.69
N PHE A 530 -8.77 6.22 -18.80
CA PHE A 530 -9.09 5.30 -19.88
C PHE A 530 -7.82 4.65 -20.36
N GLN A 531 -7.85 3.31 -20.56
CA GLN A 531 -6.67 2.55 -20.96
C GLN A 531 -7.04 1.36 -21.86
N ILE A 532 -6.10 1.01 -22.74
CA ILE A 532 -6.13 -0.17 -23.58
C ILE A 532 -4.77 -0.86 -23.50
N GLY A 533 -4.75 -2.20 -23.46
CA GLY A 533 -3.50 -2.92 -23.37
C GLY A 533 -3.58 -4.37 -23.81
N LYS A 534 -2.39 -4.95 -24.01
CA LYS A 534 -2.13 -6.37 -24.24
C LYS A 534 -1.26 -6.88 -23.07
N VAL A 535 -1.77 -7.85 -22.31
CA VAL A 535 -1.09 -8.37 -21.10
C VAL A 535 -0.87 -9.88 -21.15
N GLY A 536 -1.58 -10.61 -22.02
CA GLY A 536 -1.48 -12.06 -22.21
C GLY A 536 -0.47 -12.44 -23.30
N ASN A 537 -0.37 -13.67 -23.59
CA ASN A 537 0.39 -14.40 -24.63
C ASN A 537 1.55 -13.67 -25.34
N GLY A 538 2.68 -14.37 -25.50
CA GLY A 538 3.87 -13.91 -26.23
C GLY A 538 4.76 -12.96 -25.42
N HIS A 539 5.86 -12.55 -26.04
CA HIS A 539 6.91 -11.77 -25.39
C HIS A 539 6.57 -10.28 -25.24
N TRP A 540 5.80 -9.73 -26.18
CA TRP A 540 5.48 -8.31 -26.23
C TRP A 540 4.18 -8.01 -25.51
N LYS A 541 4.25 -7.05 -24.61
CA LYS A 541 3.13 -6.49 -23.85
C LYS A 541 3.09 -4.99 -24.09
N PHE A 542 1.92 -4.38 -23.98
CA PHE A 542 1.83 -2.93 -24.01
C PHE A 542 0.55 -2.43 -23.32
N GLU A 543 0.61 -1.19 -22.89
CA GLU A 543 -0.53 -0.43 -22.39
C GLU A 543 -0.39 1.02 -22.82
N SER A 544 -1.48 1.65 -23.19
CA SER A 544 -1.55 3.09 -23.38
C SER A 544 -2.85 3.62 -22.79
N GLY A 545 -2.77 4.77 -22.15
CA GLY A 545 -3.93 5.36 -21.49
C GLY A 545 -3.75 6.83 -21.20
N ALA A 546 -4.86 7.42 -20.75
CA ALA A 546 -4.91 8.80 -20.29
C ALA A 546 -5.66 8.88 -18.96
N THR A 547 -5.24 9.80 -18.11
CA THR A 547 -5.91 10.11 -16.85
C THR A 547 -6.07 11.62 -16.72
N TRP A 548 -7.10 12.06 -16.01
CA TRP A 548 -7.34 13.46 -15.75
C TRP A 548 -7.86 13.70 -14.33
N ARG A 549 -7.62 14.91 -13.83
CA ARG A 549 -8.13 15.46 -12.57
C ARG A 549 -8.45 16.94 -12.84
N SER A 550 -9.74 17.30 -12.88
CA SER A 550 -10.10 18.71 -13.07
C SER A 550 -9.58 19.55 -11.89
N PRO A 551 -9.43 20.86 -12.07
CA PRO A 551 -8.96 21.75 -11.01
C PRO A 551 -9.79 21.64 -9.72
N GLU A 552 -11.10 21.42 -9.84
CA GLU A 552 -12.06 21.37 -8.73
C GLU A 552 -12.24 19.98 -8.10
N LEU A 553 -11.55 18.94 -8.60
CA LEU A 553 -11.68 17.60 -8.04
C LEU A 553 -11.08 17.56 -6.63
N GLU A 554 -11.91 17.25 -5.62
CA GLU A 554 -11.48 17.11 -4.22
C GLU A 554 -11.94 15.76 -3.65
N LEU A 555 -11.00 14.95 -3.16
CA LEU A 555 -11.25 13.61 -2.63
C LEU A 555 -10.85 13.44 -1.16
N ASN A 556 -10.13 14.41 -0.55
CA ASN A 556 -9.41 14.22 0.69
C ASN A 556 -10.26 14.14 1.96
N ASP A 557 -11.58 14.31 1.89
CA ASP A 557 -12.48 14.10 3.03
C ASP A 557 -12.51 12.62 3.48
N ILE A 558 -12.64 11.68 2.53
CA ILE A 558 -12.64 10.24 2.78
C ILE A 558 -11.71 9.47 1.83
N GLY A 559 -11.26 10.09 0.76
CA GLY A 559 -10.32 9.55 -0.21
C GLY A 559 -8.89 10.03 0.01
N PHE A 560 -8.06 9.80 -0.98
CA PHE A 560 -6.69 10.32 -1.06
C PHE A 560 -6.45 10.92 -2.44
N GLN A 561 -6.02 12.16 -2.48
CA GLN A 561 -5.65 12.87 -3.68
C GLN A 561 -4.44 13.75 -3.39
N ARG A 562 -3.45 13.68 -4.26
CA ARG A 562 -2.24 14.47 -4.11
C ARG A 562 -2.36 15.82 -4.82
N GLN A 563 -2.89 15.83 -6.04
CA GLN A 563 -2.92 17.03 -6.88
C GLN A 563 -4.12 17.01 -7.82
N ALA A 564 -4.68 18.18 -8.09
CA ALA A 564 -5.66 18.46 -9.15
C ALA A 564 -5.00 19.11 -10.38
N ASP A 565 -5.79 19.57 -11.35
CA ASP A 565 -5.34 20.31 -12.54
C ASP A 565 -4.28 19.55 -13.36
N ASP A 566 -4.52 18.26 -13.65
CA ASP A 566 -3.58 17.39 -14.39
C ASP A 566 -4.32 16.56 -15.44
N ILE A 567 -3.82 16.57 -16.67
CA ILE A 567 -4.20 15.67 -17.75
C ILE A 567 -2.94 14.95 -18.19
N ARG A 568 -2.94 13.62 -18.13
CA ARG A 568 -1.75 12.83 -18.40
C ARG A 568 -2.02 11.71 -19.37
N HIS A 569 -1.15 11.57 -20.36
CA HIS A 569 -1.05 10.41 -21.24
C HIS A 569 0.16 9.59 -20.83
N TYR A 570 0.03 8.26 -20.85
CA TYR A 570 1.12 7.34 -20.61
C TYR A 570 1.11 6.17 -21.61
N THR A 571 2.29 5.58 -21.80
CA THR A 571 2.47 4.37 -22.60
C THR A 571 3.53 3.49 -21.96
N TRP A 572 3.25 2.21 -21.86
CA TRP A 572 4.20 1.17 -21.49
C TRP A 572 4.32 0.14 -22.62
N ILE A 573 5.55 -0.25 -22.91
CA ILE A 573 5.88 -1.36 -23.82
C ILE A 573 6.87 -2.25 -23.07
N GLY A 574 6.51 -3.53 -22.91
CA GLY A 574 7.35 -4.52 -22.26
C GLY A 574 7.73 -5.64 -23.22
N TYR A 575 8.97 -6.08 -23.16
CA TYR A 575 9.44 -7.33 -23.74
C TYR A 575 9.94 -8.23 -22.61
N GLN A 576 9.44 -9.46 -22.56
CA GLN A 576 9.83 -10.40 -21.51
C GLN A 576 10.07 -11.80 -22.04
N THR A 577 11.07 -12.47 -21.47
CA THR A 577 11.34 -13.89 -21.65
C THR A 577 11.19 -14.58 -20.30
N LEU A 578 10.19 -15.45 -20.18
CA LEU A 578 9.83 -16.14 -18.95
C LEU A 578 10.43 -17.55 -18.86
N LYS A 579 10.98 -18.06 -19.97
CA LYS A 579 11.69 -19.34 -20.06
C LYS A 579 13.19 -19.13 -19.84
N PRO A 580 13.86 -20.05 -19.14
CA PRO A 580 15.30 -19.95 -18.89
C PRO A 580 16.12 -20.02 -20.18
N ASP A 581 17.16 -19.17 -20.26
CA ASP A 581 18.22 -19.25 -21.27
C ASP A 581 19.58 -19.62 -20.64
N SER A 582 20.69 -19.36 -21.30
CA SER A 582 22.04 -19.66 -20.80
C SER A 582 22.45 -18.81 -19.58
N THR A 583 21.87 -17.62 -19.43
CA THR A 583 22.29 -16.58 -18.47
C THR A 583 21.19 -16.28 -17.43
N PHE A 584 19.96 -16.17 -17.90
CA PHE A 584 18.83 -15.78 -17.10
C PHE A 584 17.84 -16.92 -16.92
N ARG A 585 17.14 -16.94 -15.77
CA ARG A 585 15.91 -17.70 -15.58
C ARG A 585 14.74 -16.96 -16.23
N ARG A 586 14.71 -15.64 -16.07
CA ARG A 586 13.72 -14.74 -16.68
C ARG A 586 14.32 -13.36 -16.81
N VAL A 587 13.94 -12.64 -17.83
CA VAL A 587 14.35 -11.25 -18.06
C VAL A 587 13.22 -10.45 -18.69
N GLY A 588 13.13 -9.19 -18.33
CA GLY A 588 12.22 -8.25 -18.95
C GLY A 588 12.85 -6.89 -19.14
N ILE A 589 12.45 -6.22 -20.22
CA ILE A 589 12.84 -4.84 -20.55
C ILE A 589 11.56 -4.06 -20.79
N ASN A 590 11.45 -2.90 -20.20
CA ASN A 590 10.31 -2.00 -20.35
C ASN A 590 10.75 -0.66 -20.92
N TYR A 591 9.92 -0.11 -21.75
CA TYR A 591 9.93 1.28 -22.17
C TYR A 591 8.67 1.96 -21.70
N ASN A 592 8.83 3.16 -21.09
CA ASN A 592 7.71 3.96 -20.59
C ASN A 592 7.81 5.39 -21.11
N HIS A 593 6.66 5.98 -21.33
CA HIS A 593 6.52 7.38 -21.72
C HIS A 593 5.39 8.03 -20.92
N TRP A 594 5.61 9.27 -20.49
CA TRP A 594 4.60 10.11 -19.85
C TRP A 594 4.64 11.50 -20.44
N SER A 595 3.47 12.05 -20.70
CA SER A 595 3.26 13.44 -21.09
C SER A 595 2.08 13.99 -20.31
N ALA A 596 2.24 15.19 -19.71
CA ALA A 596 1.18 15.78 -18.89
C ALA A 596 0.99 17.26 -19.18
N TRP A 597 -0.27 17.69 -19.05
CA TRP A 597 -0.72 19.06 -19.24
C TRP A 597 -1.59 19.50 -18.07
N ASP A 598 -1.66 20.79 -17.79
CA ASP A 598 -2.74 21.37 -16.99
C ASP A 598 -3.99 21.63 -17.85
N PHE A 599 -5.10 22.00 -17.23
CA PHE A 599 -6.34 22.31 -17.94
C PHE A 599 -6.29 23.62 -18.72
N ASN A 600 -5.28 24.47 -18.51
CA ASN A 600 -4.97 25.60 -19.39
C ASN A 600 -4.25 25.18 -20.68
N GLY A 601 -3.94 23.89 -20.83
CA GLY A 601 -3.24 23.35 -22.00
C GLY A 601 -1.73 23.50 -21.97
N ASN A 602 -1.14 23.92 -20.84
CA ASN A 602 0.29 23.99 -20.70
C ASN A 602 0.91 22.61 -20.57
N HIS A 603 1.90 22.32 -21.43
CA HIS A 603 2.63 21.07 -21.38
C HIS A 603 3.65 21.10 -20.23
N ASN A 604 3.38 20.37 -19.15
CA ASN A 604 4.14 20.39 -17.91
C ASN A 604 5.17 19.27 -17.80
N VAL A 605 4.90 18.10 -18.36
CA VAL A 605 5.77 16.93 -18.22
C VAL A 605 5.95 16.23 -19.55
N LEU A 606 7.20 15.90 -19.88
CA LEU A 606 7.56 14.90 -20.86
C LEU A 606 8.69 14.05 -20.28
N ARG A 607 8.47 12.73 -20.19
CA ARG A 607 9.43 11.77 -19.64
C ARG A 607 9.49 10.52 -20.48
N PHE A 608 10.72 9.98 -20.63
CA PHE A 608 11.00 8.71 -21.27
C PHE A 608 11.82 7.86 -20.31
N ASN A 609 11.40 6.61 -20.13
CA ASN A 609 12.07 5.68 -19.26
C ASN A 609 12.35 4.37 -19.95
N THR A 610 13.50 3.80 -19.67
CA THR A 610 13.81 2.40 -19.98
C THR A 610 14.28 1.74 -18.70
N ASN A 611 13.74 0.57 -18.42
CA ASN A 611 14.14 -0.23 -17.28
C ASN A 611 14.13 -1.73 -17.63
N SER A 612 14.88 -2.51 -16.85
CA SER A 612 14.94 -3.94 -17.02
C SER A 612 15.04 -4.65 -15.68
N TRP A 613 14.52 -5.86 -15.61
CA TRP A 613 14.64 -6.75 -14.47
C TRP A 613 15.18 -8.11 -14.92
N GLN A 614 16.05 -8.72 -14.09
CA GLN A 614 16.74 -9.97 -14.39
C GLN A 614 16.69 -10.92 -13.19
N ASN A 615 16.19 -12.13 -13.41
CA ASN A 615 16.41 -13.27 -12.53
C ASN A 615 17.54 -14.13 -13.12
N TRP A 616 18.69 -14.10 -12.50
CA TRP A 616 19.91 -14.78 -12.96
C TRP A 616 19.87 -16.27 -12.67
N LYS A 617 20.63 -17.08 -13.43
CA LYS A 617 20.75 -18.53 -13.19
C LYS A 617 21.26 -18.87 -11.78
N ASN A 618 22.09 -18.03 -11.18
CA ASN A 618 22.59 -18.17 -9.80
C ASN A 618 21.56 -17.74 -8.73
N ASN A 619 20.31 -17.46 -9.11
CA ASN A 619 19.22 -16.97 -8.26
C ASN A 619 19.45 -15.56 -7.66
N TRP A 620 20.35 -14.79 -8.23
CA TRP A 620 20.39 -13.37 -7.95
C TRP A 620 19.27 -12.67 -8.70
N PHE A 621 18.85 -11.55 -8.16
CA PHE A 621 17.91 -10.64 -8.80
C PHE A 621 18.59 -9.28 -8.99
N SER A 622 18.39 -8.67 -10.16
CA SER A 622 18.78 -7.29 -10.38
C SER A 622 17.72 -6.55 -11.17
N ASN A 623 17.64 -5.25 -10.94
CA ASN A 623 16.93 -4.34 -11.83
C ASN A 623 17.74 -3.06 -12.04
N LEU A 624 17.54 -2.42 -13.16
CA LEU A 624 18.13 -1.12 -13.46
C LEU A 624 17.20 -0.32 -14.35
N GLY A 625 17.30 0.98 -14.26
CA GLY A 625 16.47 1.87 -15.09
C GLY A 625 17.04 3.27 -15.17
N ALA A 626 16.62 3.96 -16.23
CA ALA A 626 16.95 5.36 -16.47
C ALA A 626 15.73 6.11 -16.99
N THR A 627 15.50 7.31 -16.47
CA THR A 627 14.45 8.22 -16.93
C THR A 627 15.06 9.53 -17.38
N TYR A 628 14.82 9.91 -18.62
CA TYR A 628 15.14 11.22 -19.16
C TYR A 628 13.92 12.12 -19.15
N SER A 629 14.06 13.33 -18.60
CA SER A 629 13.00 14.33 -18.46
C SER A 629 13.37 15.61 -19.20
N PRO A 630 13.02 15.74 -20.50
CA PRO A 630 13.34 16.95 -21.28
C PRO A 630 12.44 18.15 -20.95
N ILE A 631 11.21 17.93 -20.49
CA ILE A 631 10.26 18.98 -20.12
C ILE A 631 9.76 18.67 -18.72
N GLN A 632 9.97 19.64 -17.82
CA GLN A 632 9.43 19.61 -16.48
C GLN A 632 9.04 21.03 -16.06
N TYR A 633 7.76 21.18 -15.68
CA TYR A 633 7.27 22.37 -15.02
C TYR A 633 6.48 21.95 -13.79
N SER A 634 6.50 22.77 -12.77
CA SER A 634 5.73 22.57 -11.55
C SER A 634 4.75 23.69 -11.34
N ASN A 635 3.49 23.37 -11.15
CA ASN A 635 2.43 24.30 -10.80
C ASN A 635 2.35 24.57 -9.28
N PHE A 636 3.09 23.80 -8.48
CA PHE A 636 3.04 23.83 -7.00
C PHE A 636 4.36 24.25 -6.33
N ALA A 637 5.47 24.31 -7.08
CA ALA A 637 6.78 24.57 -6.49
C ALA A 637 6.88 25.95 -5.79
N LEU A 638 6.09 26.92 -6.21
CA LEU A 638 6.03 28.28 -5.65
C LEU A 638 4.78 28.53 -4.80
N ARG A 639 4.09 27.50 -4.33
CA ARG A 639 2.98 27.57 -3.37
C ARG A 639 1.93 28.65 -3.68
N GLY A 640 1.42 28.71 -4.92
CA GLY A 640 0.50 29.73 -5.41
C GLY A 640 1.14 30.74 -6.33
N GLY A 641 2.46 30.72 -6.45
CA GLY A 641 3.19 31.47 -7.46
C GLY A 641 3.05 30.88 -8.87
N PRO A 642 3.69 31.54 -9.87
CA PRO A 642 3.59 31.10 -11.25
C PRO A 642 4.19 29.71 -11.50
N ARG A 643 3.77 29.10 -12.60
CA ARG A 643 4.32 27.83 -13.07
C ARG A 643 5.85 27.92 -13.24
N LEU A 644 6.60 27.11 -12.47
CA LEU A 644 8.06 27.13 -12.45
C LEU A 644 8.64 26.05 -13.36
N ARG A 645 9.52 26.43 -14.28
CA ARG A 645 10.31 25.50 -15.08
C ARG A 645 11.35 24.79 -14.19
N GLN A 646 11.25 23.48 -14.13
CA GLN A 646 12.28 22.63 -13.57
C GLN A 646 13.32 22.28 -14.65
N SER A 647 14.54 22.05 -14.24
CA SER A 647 15.61 21.75 -15.20
C SER A 647 15.46 20.34 -15.77
N SER A 648 15.77 20.20 -17.07
CA SER A 648 15.86 18.86 -17.68
C SER A 648 16.97 18.04 -17.03
N GLY A 649 16.73 16.73 -16.92
CA GLY A 649 17.66 15.88 -16.19
C GLY A 649 17.48 14.40 -16.46
N ILE A 650 18.31 13.62 -15.79
CA ILE A 650 18.30 12.17 -15.83
C ILE A 650 18.19 11.60 -14.41
N ASN A 651 17.30 10.65 -14.24
CA ASN A 651 17.17 9.82 -13.04
C ASN A 651 17.60 8.40 -13.40
N MET A 652 18.47 7.81 -12.59
CA MET A 652 18.94 6.43 -12.77
C MET A 652 18.78 5.67 -11.46
N TRP A 653 18.46 4.38 -11.54
CA TRP A 653 18.45 3.50 -10.38
C TRP A 653 18.92 2.11 -10.73
N ASN A 654 19.41 1.41 -9.75
CA ASN A 654 19.67 -0.01 -9.82
C ASN A 654 19.45 -0.68 -8.48
N SER A 655 19.10 -1.96 -8.51
CA SER A 655 19.14 -2.82 -7.34
C SER A 655 19.71 -4.18 -7.68
N VAL A 656 20.36 -4.79 -6.69
CA VAL A 656 20.88 -6.15 -6.75
C VAL A 656 20.54 -6.84 -5.43
N SER A 657 20.10 -8.07 -5.51
CA SER A 657 19.95 -8.94 -4.34
C SER A 657 20.50 -10.33 -4.62
N THR A 658 21.15 -10.91 -3.61
CA THR A 658 21.75 -12.25 -3.68
C THR A 658 20.70 -13.34 -3.49
N ASP A 659 21.11 -14.60 -3.69
CA ASP A 659 20.25 -15.78 -3.57
C ASP A 659 19.55 -15.86 -2.19
N ARG A 660 18.22 -15.74 -2.19
CA ARG A 660 17.37 -15.79 -0.99
C ARG A 660 17.36 -17.12 -0.24
N ARG A 661 17.86 -18.19 -0.83
CA ARG A 661 17.99 -19.50 -0.18
C ARG A 661 19.15 -19.55 0.82
N LYS A 662 20.14 -18.66 0.68
CA LYS A 662 21.30 -18.61 1.56
C LYS A 662 20.95 -18.06 2.94
N LYS A 663 21.71 -18.49 3.96
CA LYS A 663 21.58 -17.98 5.33
C LYS A 663 21.98 -16.51 5.44
N LEU A 664 23.01 -16.10 4.71
CA LEU A 664 23.48 -14.73 4.62
C LEU A 664 23.13 -14.17 3.22
N ARG A 665 22.44 -13.05 3.21
CA ARG A 665 21.94 -12.40 2.01
C ARG A 665 22.31 -10.94 2.02
N PHE A 666 22.68 -10.43 0.86
CA PHE A 666 22.99 -9.02 0.65
C PHE A 666 22.02 -8.44 -0.38
N SER A 667 21.67 -7.19 -0.19
CA SER A 667 20.94 -6.38 -1.16
C SER A 667 21.54 -4.98 -1.22
N MET A 668 21.43 -4.35 -2.38
CA MET A 668 21.82 -2.95 -2.57
C MET A 668 20.81 -2.29 -3.48
N PHE A 669 20.39 -1.09 -3.11
CA PHE A 669 19.59 -0.21 -3.96
C PHE A 669 20.28 1.14 -4.07
N GLN A 670 20.36 1.67 -5.28
CA GLN A 670 20.89 3.01 -5.55
C GLN A 670 19.95 3.78 -6.46
N ARG A 671 19.84 5.07 -6.21
CA ARG A 671 19.12 6.01 -7.07
C ARG A 671 19.89 7.33 -7.15
N GLY A 672 20.06 7.84 -8.35
CA GLY A 672 20.64 9.16 -8.59
C GLY A 672 19.75 9.97 -9.51
N ASN A 673 19.55 11.24 -9.22
CA ASN A 673 18.89 12.20 -10.08
C ASN A 673 19.79 13.42 -10.25
N LYS A 674 19.98 13.87 -11.50
CA LYS A 674 20.80 15.01 -11.82
C LYS A 674 20.17 15.86 -12.90
N ALA A 675 20.03 17.17 -12.63
CA ALA A 675 19.73 18.18 -13.62
C ALA A 675 20.98 18.48 -14.48
N PHE A 676 20.79 18.72 -15.78
CA PHE A 676 21.92 18.95 -16.71
C PHE A 676 22.61 20.29 -16.49
N ASP A 677 21.90 21.27 -15.92
CA ASP A 677 22.44 22.58 -15.53
C ASP A 677 22.99 22.61 -14.10
N ASN A 678 23.08 21.45 -13.43
CA ASN A 678 23.52 21.29 -12.05
C ASN A 678 22.68 22.06 -11.01
N SER A 679 21.42 22.42 -11.32
CA SER A 679 20.50 23.05 -10.38
C SER A 679 19.99 22.06 -9.32
N TYR A 680 19.95 20.79 -9.64
CA TYR A 680 19.48 19.72 -8.78
C TYR A 680 20.39 18.50 -8.85
N ARG A 681 20.70 17.92 -7.68
CA ARG A 681 21.39 16.64 -7.54
C ARG A 681 20.89 15.89 -6.31
N PHE A 682 20.40 14.70 -6.55
CA PHE A 682 19.97 13.77 -5.50
C PHE A 682 20.71 12.45 -5.65
N TYR A 683 21.13 11.87 -4.54
CA TYR A 683 21.67 10.52 -4.49
C TYR A 683 21.12 9.79 -3.27
N TYR A 684 20.75 8.54 -3.44
CA TYR A 684 20.33 7.62 -2.40
C TYR A 684 21.03 6.28 -2.57
N ILE A 685 21.50 5.72 -1.46
CA ILE A 685 22.03 4.37 -1.39
C ILE A 685 21.47 3.67 -0.15
N GLU A 686 21.08 2.42 -0.32
CA GLU A 686 20.72 1.50 0.76
C GLU A 686 21.49 0.20 0.56
N ALA A 687 22.11 -0.30 1.62
CA ALA A 687 22.80 -1.59 1.65
C ALA A 687 22.09 -2.49 2.67
N GLY A 688 21.60 -3.64 2.23
CA GLY A 688 20.86 -4.57 3.08
C GLY A 688 21.68 -5.82 3.41
N VAL A 689 21.68 -6.21 4.67
CA VAL A 689 22.20 -7.49 5.14
C VAL A 689 21.10 -8.23 5.87
N THR A 690 20.84 -9.46 5.46
CA THR A 690 19.89 -10.35 6.17
C THR A 690 20.62 -11.64 6.53
N TYR A 691 20.59 -12.00 7.79
CA TYR A 691 21.23 -13.21 8.31
C TYR A 691 20.21 -14.09 9.04
N GLN A 692 20.11 -15.36 8.61
CA GLN A 692 19.22 -16.35 9.18
C GLN A 692 20.05 -17.56 9.64
N PRO A 693 20.69 -17.51 10.85
CA PRO A 693 21.57 -18.55 11.35
C PRO A 693 20.86 -19.89 11.56
N ILE A 694 19.64 -19.82 12.07
CA ILE A 694 18.74 -20.96 12.34
C ILE A 694 17.36 -20.70 11.74
N ASN A 695 16.55 -21.74 11.64
CA ASN A 695 15.20 -21.62 11.04
C ASN A 695 14.30 -20.62 11.77
N ALA A 696 14.47 -20.49 13.10
CA ALA A 696 13.65 -19.65 13.95
C ALA A 696 14.06 -18.17 14.01
N LEU A 697 15.30 -17.83 13.68
CA LEU A 697 15.83 -16.48 13.89
C LEU A 697 16.29 -15.85 12.58
N ARG A 698 15.74 -14.67 12.29
CA ARG A 698 16.16 -13.81 11.19
C ARG A 698 16.50 -12.41 11.72
N VAL A 699 17.67 -11.91 11.37
CA VAL A 699 18.14 -10.57 11.69
C VAL A 699 18.44 -9.85 10.37
N SER A 700 18.04 -8.60 10.26
CA SER A 700 18.34 -7.79 9.09
C SER A 700 18.65 -6.35 9.48
N ALA A 701 19.54 -5.73 8.70
CA ALA A 701 19.90 -4.33 8.83
C ALA A 701 19.97 -3.69 7.43
N PHE A 702 19.38 -2.50 7.31
CA PHE A 702 19.29 -1.73 6.07
C PHE A 702 19.73 -0.30 6.32
N PRO A 703 21.04 -0.02 6.46
CA PRO A 703 21.54 1.35 6.48
C PRO A 703 21.30 2.03 5.13
N SER A 704 20.86 3.28 5.18
CA SER A 704 20.64 4.12 4.02
C SER A 704 21.19 5.52 4.21
N LEU A 705 21.68 6.11 3.12
CA LEU A 705 22.16 7.49 3.07
C LEU A 705 21.54 8.17 1.86
N SER A 706 20.96 9.36 2.05
CA SER A 706 20.60 10.23 0.95
C SER A 706 21.28 11.59 1.06
N THR A 707 21.54 12.17 -0.10
CA THR A 707 22.02 13.55 -0.24
C THR A 707 21.14 14.26 -1.25
N ASN A 708 20.66 15.44 -0.91
CA ASN A 708 19.87 16.29 -1.78
C ASN A 708 20.50 17.67 -1.83
N ASN A 709 20.83 18.14 -3.02
CA ASN A 709 21.27 19.50 -3.27
C ASN A 709 20.33 20.09 -4.31
N ASP A 710 19.45 20.98 -3.86
CA ASP A 710 18.47 21.67 -4.70
C ASP A 710 18.69 23.17 -4.58
N LYS A 711 18.93 23.83 -5.71
CA LYS A 711 19.15 25.28 -5.76
C LYS A 711 17.84 26.07 -5.78
N LEU A 712 16.69 25.38 -5.90
CA LEU A 712 15.35 25.97 -5.97
C LEU A 712 14.42 25.43 -4.90
N GLN A 713 14.94 25.16 -3.71
CA GLN A 713 14.08 24.79 -2.59
C GLN A 713 13.27 26.02 -2.16
N PHE A 714 11.95 25.89 -2.19
CA PHE A 714 11.04 26.93 -1.73
C PHE A 714 11.21 27.19 -0.23
N ILE A 715 11.15 28.45 0.17
CA ILE A 715 11.17 28.89 1.56
C ILE A 715 9.83 29.52 1.89
N ASP A 716 9.49 30.67 1.28
CA ASP A 716 8.26 31.39 1.57
C ASP A 716 7.89 32.37 0.44
N ASN A 717 6.73 32.99 0.57
CA ASN A 717 6.23 34.04 -0.32
C ASN A 717 6.08 35.33 0.47
N PHE A 718 6.63 36.42 -0.07
CA PHE A 718 6.56 37.76 0.52
C PHE A 718 6.12 38.77 -0.54
N ASP A 719 5.61 39.92 -0.12
CA ASP A 719 5.42 41.06 -0.97
C ASP A 719 6.56 42.04 -0.73
N ASP A 720 7.12 42.59 -1.80
CA ASP A 720 8.09 43.68 -1.72
C ASP A 720 7.43 44.99 -1.24
N VAL A 721 8.22 46.04 -1.01
CA VAL A 721 7.75 47.36 -0.55
C VAL A 721 6.68 48.01 -1.49
N ASN A 722 6.57 47.55 -2.72
CA ASN A 722 5.59 47.99 -3.71
C ASN A 722 4.37 47.04 -3.81
N GLY A 723 4.29 46.01 -2.97
CA GLY A 723 3.26 44.96 -3.02
C GLY A 723 3.41 44.00 -4.17
N SER A 724 4.61 43.83 -4.71
CA SER A 724 4.88 42.84 -5.75
C SER A 724 5.35 41.51 -5.10
N PRO A 725 4.79 40.35 -5.50
CA PRO A 725 5.11 39.09 -4.87
C PRO A 725 6.56 38.66 -5.12
N ARG A 726 7.22 38.22 -4.06
CA ARG A 726 8.55 37.59 -4.05
C ARG A 726 8.40 36.11 -3.66
N TYR A 727 8.76 35.21 -4.55
CA TYR A 727 8.80 33.77 -4.30
C TYR A 727 10.21 33.40 -3.88
N LEU A 728 10.45 33.38 -2.56
CA LEU A 728 11.75 33.13 -1.98
C LEU A 728 12.15 31.67 -2.08
N ASN A 729 13.34 31.44 -2.58
CA ASN A 729 13.96 30.12 -2.66
C ASN A 729 15.41 30.18 -2.11
N GLY A 730 15.87 29.07 -1.54
CA GLY A 730 17.24 28.89 -1.14
C GLY A 730 17.87 27.68 -1.83
N GLN A 731 19.19 27.58 -1.76
CA GLN A 731 19.88 26.33 -2.06
C GLN A 731 19.89 25.49 -0.78
N ILE A 732 19.25 24.31 -0.80
CA ILE A 732 19.34 23.34 0.30
C ILE A 732 20.43 22.32 0.05
N GLU A 733 21.22 22.03 1.06
CA GLU A 733 22.09 20.86 1.17
C GLU A 733 21.54 19.94 2.28
N GLN A 734 20.71 18.97 1.87
CA GLN A 734 20.12 18.03 2.81
C GLN A 734 20.89 16.71 2.81
N ARG A 735 21.10 16.14 3.99
CA ARG A 735 21.67 14.81 4.20
C ARG A 735 20.81 14.04 5.18
N THR A 736 20.40 12.84 4.78
CA THR A 736 19.61 11.97 5.66
C THR A 736 20.34 10.64 5.83
N LEU A 737 20.53 10.23 7.06
CA LEU A 737 21.06 8.93 7.44
C LEU A 737 19.98 8.18 8.19
N SER A 738 19.71 6.93 7.80
CA SER A 738 18.75 6.08 8.47
C SER A 738 19.24 4.63 8.48
N MET A 739 18.82 3.85 9.46
CA MET A 739 19.07 2.42 9.48
C MET A 739 17.83 1.68 10.01
N SER A 740 17.20 0.86 9.17
CA SER A 740 16.17 -0.06 9.66
C SER A 740 16.81 -1.36 10.14
N PHE A 741 16.62 -1.67 11.41
CA PHE A 741 17.03 -2.93 12.02
C PHE A 741 15.81 -3.77 12.36
N ARG A 742 15.84 -5.07 12.01
CA ARG A 742 14.75 -6.00 12.34
C ARG A 742 15.30 -7.31 12.87
N LEU A 743 14.68 -7.79 13.96
CA LEU A 743 14.88 -9.12 14.50
C LEU A 743 13.53 -9.85 14.55
N ASN A 744 13.44 -11.00 13.92
CA ASN A 744 12.26 -11.88 13.98
C ASN A 744 12.70 -13.20 14.57
N TYR A 745 12.15 -13.53 15.74
CA TYR A 745 12.36 -14.81 16.40
C TYR A 745 11.02 -15.53 16.54
N THR A 746 10.84 -16.57 15.75
CA THR A 746 9.63 -17.38 15.69
C THR A 746 9.89 -18.66 16.47
N ILE A 747 9.43 -18.74 17.71
CA ILE A 747 9.59 -19.90 18.58
C ILE A 747 8.82 -21.09 18.00
N ASN A 748 7.60 -20.83 17.59
CA ASN A 748 6.76 -21.74 16.81
C ASN A 748 5.75 -20.87 15.99
N PRO A 749 4.97 -21.42 15.06
CA PRO A 749 4.06 -20.63 14.23
C PRO A 749 3.07 -19.73 15.00
N ASN A 750 2.76 -20.08 16.25
CA ASN A 750 1.80 -19.37 17.09
C ASN A 750 2.45 -18.39 18.08
N LEU A 751 3.79 -18.46 18.31
CA LEU A 751 4.49 -17.58 19.25
C LEU A 751 5.69 -16.94 18.59
N THR A 752 5.64 -15.62 18.45
CA THR A 752 6.66 -14.81 17.75
C THR A 752 7.12 -13.64 18.61
N ILE A 753 8.39 -13.31 18.48
CA ILE A 753 9.01 -12.11 19.05
C ILE A 753 9.61 -11.34 17.89
N GLN A 754 9.19 -10.10 17.72
CA GLN A 754 9.64 -9.23 16.64
C GLN A 754 10.14 -7.91 17.22
N TYR A 755 11.31 -7.49 16.81
CA TYR A 755 11.83 -6.16 17.14
C TYR A 755 12.15 -5.43 15.85
N TRP A 756 11.75 -4.18 15.80
CA TRP A 756 12.13 -3.21 14.77
C TRP A 756 12.68 -1.96 15.44
N GLY A 757 13.72 -1.39 14.88
CA GLY A 757 14.27 -0.12 15.34
C GLY A 757 14.82 0.68 14.17
N GLN A 758 14.64 2.01 14.22
CA GLN A 758 15.06 2.93 13.16
C GLN A 758 15.64 4.21 13.76
N PRO A 759 16.98 4.30 13.96
CA PRO A 759 17.63 5.58 14.08
C PRO A 759 17.56 6.35 12.75
N PHE A 760 17.22 7.62 12.83
CA PHE A 760 17.00 8.52 11.71
C PHE A 760 17.54 9.91 12.04
N ILE A 761 18.27 10.52 11.10
CA ILE A 761 18.63 11.92 11.14
C ILE A 761 18.52 12.52 9.76
N SER A 762 17.85 13.67 9.66
CA SER A 762 17.81 14.47 8.44
C SER A 762 18.19 15.90 8.77
N ARG A 763 19.25 16.38 8.13
CA ARG A 763 19.76 17.74 8.28
C ARG A 763 19.71 18.47 6.95
N GLY A 764 19.13 19.67 6.93
CA GLY A 764 19.11 20.59 5.82
C GLY A 764 19.79 21.89 6.18
N ARG A 765 20.65 22.39 5.32
CA ARG A 765 21.28 23.72 5.42
C ARG A 765 20.95 24.52 4.20
N TYR A 766 20.52 25.74 4.41
CA TYR A 766 20.16 26.67 3.35
C TYR A 766 21.23 27.71 3.13
N SER A 767 21.32 28.17 1.91
CA SER A 767 22.25 29.20 1.49
C SER A 767 21.82 29.79 0.16
N ASN A 768 22.50 30.84 -0.30
CA ASN A 768 22.28 31.42 -1.62
C ASN A 768 20.80 31.75 -1.87
N PHE A 769 20.23 32.59 -1.04
CA PHE A 769 18.84 33.04 -1.13
C PHE A 769 18.61 33.83 -2.41
N LYS A 770 17.44 33.70 -2.98
CA LYS A 770 17.05 34.28 -4.27
C LYS A 770 15.53 34.31 -4.41
N HIS A 771 15.04 35.20 -5.24
CA HIS A 771 13.65 35.13 -5.68
C HIS A 771 13.52 34.73 -7.15
N ILE A 772 12.35 34.23 -7.51
CA ILE A 772 12.05 33.82 -8.90
C ILE A 772 11.59 35.07 -9.69
N ALA A 773 12.43 35.47 -10.64
CA ALA A 773 12.17 36.66 -11.49
C ALA A 773 11.47 36.28 -12.82
N ASN A 774 11.90 35.20 -13.47
CA ASN A 774 11.32 34.74 -14.73
C ASN A 774 11.12 33.22 -14.68
N PRO A 775 9.99 32.74 -14.16
CA PRO A 775 9.78 31.33 -13.78
C PRO A 775 9.84 30.35 -14.95
N THR A 776 9.61 30.80 -16.19
CA THR A 776 9.57 29.94 -17.39
C THR A 776 10.80 30.03 -18.27
N ALA A 777 11.80 30.85 -17.91
CA ALA A 777 13.01 31.04 -18.67
C ALA A 777 13.74 29.71 -18.95
N LYS A 778 14.29 29.56 -20.17
CA LYS A 778 14.97 28.31 -20.58
C LYS A 778 16.28 28.09 -19.84
N ARG A 779 17.08 29.14 -19.66
CA ARG A 779 18.33 29.06 -18.90
C ARG A 779 18.01 29.16 -17.41
N PHE A 780 18.70 28.40 -16.59
CA PHE A 780 18.51 28.38 -15.14
C PHE A 780 18.73 29.76 -14.52
N ASP A 781 19.85 30.41 -14.85
CA ASP A 781 20.23 31.69 -14.26
C ASP A 781 19.28 32.84 -14.62
N ASP A 782 18.58 32.74 -15.76
CA ASP A 782 17.59 33.75 -16.16
C ASP A 782 16.24 33.60 -15.41
N ARG A 783 16.05 32.52 -14.62
CA ARG A 783 14.81 32.29 -13.84
C ARG A 783 14.80 33.01 -12.52
N LEU A 784 15.95 33.37 -12.01
CA LEU A 784 16.14 33.81 -10.62
C LEU A 784 16.96 35.08 -10.53
N GLN A 785 16.76 35.76 -9.43
CA GLN A 785 17.63 36.86 -9.00
C GLN A 785 18.15 36.53 -7.60
N SER A 786 19.46 36.37 -7.48
CA SER A 786 20.13 36.08 -6.21
C SER A 786 20.35 37.37 -5.43
N TYR A 787 20.19 37.29 -4.12
CA TYR A 787 20.57 38.37 -3.21
C TYR A 787 22.08 38.35 -2.98
N ALA A 788 22.71 39.53 -3.07
CA ALA A 788 24.11 39.69 -2.76
C ALA A 788 24.35 39.63 -1.24
N GLY A 789 25.60 39.42 -0.82
CA GLY A 789 25.91 39.24 0.59
C GLY A 789 25.65 40.50 1.45
N ASP A 790 25.66 41.70 0.84
CA ASP A 790 25.32 42.96 1.48
C ASP A 790 23.80 43.25 1.59
N GLN A 791 23.01 42.52 0.82
CA GLN A 791 21.55 42.54 0.88
C GLN A 791 20.96 41.59 1.92
N VAL A 792 21.77 40.69 2.52
CA VAL A 792 21.33 39.66 3.46
C VAL A 792 21.97 39.84 4.80
N THR A 793 21.21 40.06 5.83
CA THR A 793 21.67 40.13 7.22
C THR A 793 21.11 38.94 8.00
N PHE A 794 21.94 38.34 8.85
CA PHE A 794 21.52 37.27 9.77
C PHE A 794 21.72 37.72 11.22
N ALA A 795 20.64 37.76 11.96
CA ALA A 795 20.65 38.12 13.39
C ALA A 795 19.47 37.41 14.07
N ASP A 796 19.64 37.04 15.35
CA ASP A 796 18.57 36.46 16.19
C ASP A 796 17.82 35.28 15.53
N ASP A 797 18.57 34.38 14.87
CA ASP A 797 18.08 33.21 14.13
C ASP A 797 17.11 33.52 12.98
N SER A 798 17.15 34.75 12.47
CA SER A 798 16.34 35.21 11.31
C SER A 798 17.21 35.87 10.26
N TYR A 799 16.78 35.78 9.03
CA TYR A 799 17.36 36.47 7.88
C TYR A 799 16.52 37.69 7.52
N SER A 800 17.16 38.81 7.33
CA SER A 800 16.57 40.07 6.82
C SER A 800 17.11 40.38 5.44
N ILE A 801 16.25 40.79 4.53
CA ILE A 801 16.59 41.17 3.15
C ILE A 801 16.32 42.68 2.97
N ASP A 802 17.34 43.40 2.45
CA ASP A 802 17.27 44.77 1.98
C ASP A 802 17.60 44.76 0.48
N GLU A 803 16.55 44.69 -0.38
CA GLU A 803 16.71 44.50 -1.83
C GLU A 803 17.37 45.69 -2.52
N ASP A 804 17.09 46.89 -2.07
CA ASP A 804 17.55 48.14 -2.71
C ASP A 804 18.73 48.80 -1.99
N LEU A 805 19.21 48.22 -0.87
CA LEU A 805 20.35 48.68 -0.07
C LEU A 805 20.12 50.11 0.50
N ASN A 806 18.87 50.41 0.86
CA ASN A 806 18.51 51.69 1.45
C ASN A 806 18.70 51.71 2.97
N GLY A 807 19.06 50.56 3.55
CA GLY A 807 19.30 50.41 5.01
C GLY A 807 18.02 50.06 5.79
N THR A 808 16.90 49.81 5.09
CA THR A 808 15.64 49.37 5.71
C THR A 808 15.35 47.93 5.21
N GLU A 809 14.97 47.11 6.13
CA GLU A 809 14.52 45.73 5.80
C GLU A 809 13.25 45.76 4.95
N ASP A 810 13.26 45.04 3.82
CA ASP A 810 12.08 44.86 2.96
C ASP A 810 11.21 43.70 3.47
N PHE A 811 11.84 42.58 3.88
CA PHE A 811 11.18 41.44 4.52
C PHE A 811 12.20 40.59 5.30
N SER A 812 11.69 39.77 6.21
CA SER A 812 12.46 38.81 7.01
C SER A 812 11.80 37.43 7.01
N PHE A 813 12.60 36.41 7.30
CA PHE A 813 12.16 35.04 7.47
C PHE A 813 13.05 34.31 8.47
N ASP A 814 12.46 33.36 9.17
CA ASP A 814 13.18 32.53 10.13
C ASP A 814 14.24 31.68 9.44
N ASN A 815 15.28 31.32 10.18
CA ASN A 815 16.32 30.42 9.70
C ASN A 815 15.70 29.08 9.25
N PRO A 816 15.76 28.72 7.95
CA PRO A 816 15.15 27.49 7.45
C PRO A 816 16.03 26.25 7.67
N ASP A 817 17.22 26.40 8.27
CA ASP A 817 18.09 25.28 8.59
C ASP A 817 17.41 24.35 9.60
N PHE A 818 17.57 23.06 9.45
CA PHE A 818 17.01 22.07 10.36
C PHE A 818 17.93 20.87 10.58
N SER A 819 17.78 20.24 11.73
CA SER A 819 18.38 18.95 12.04
C SER A 819 17.39 18.15 12.87
N PHE A 820 16.63 17.28 12.21
CA PHE A 820 15.64 16.42 12.86
C PHE A 820 16.25 15.05 13.16
N VAL A 821 16.28 14.67 14.43
CA VAL A 821 16.79 13.40 14.93
C VAL A 821 15.65 12.60 15.53
N GLN A 822 15.53 11.34 15.14
CA GLN A 822 14.49 10.46 15.67
C GLN A 822 15.02 9.04 15.85
N PHE A 823 14.59 8.39 16.92
CA PHE A 823 14.71 6.95 17.11
C PHE A 823 13.35 6.37 17.44
N ARG A 824 12.87 5.50 16.59
CA ARG A 824 11.66 4.70 16.85
C ARG A 824 12.01 3.25 16.96
N SER A 825 11.40 2.57 17.92
CA SER A 825 11.50 1.12 18.01
C SER A 825 10.19 0.50 18.46
N ASN A 826 10.01 -0.77 18.10
CA ASN A 826 8.83 -1.52 18.46
C ASN A 826 9.21 -3.00 18.69
N LEU A 827 8.98 -3.49 19.91
CA LEU A 827 9.05 -4.88 20.28
C LEU A 827 7.64 -5.44 20.37
N VAL A 828 7.36 -6.49 19.61
CA VAL A 828 6.06 -7.17 19.62
C VAL A 828 6.25 -8.64 19.98
N ILE A 829 5.61 -9.09 21.04
CA ILE A 829 5.43 -10.50 21.36
C ILE A 829 3.98 -10.84 21.05
N ARG A 830 3.77 -11.77 20.10
CA ARG A 830 2.44 -12.24 19.71
C ARG A 830 2.31 -13.72 20.04
N TRP A 831 1.24 -14.06 20.74
CA TRP A 831 0.89 -15.43 21.05
C TRP A 831 -0.55 -15.74 20.65
N GLU A 832 -0.73 -16.57 19.63
CA GLU A 832 -2.01 -17.15 19.26
C GLU A 832 -2.23 -18.40 20.12
N TYR A 833 -2.91 -18.22 21.26
CA TYR A 833 -3.09 -19.31 22.24
C TYR A 833 -4.24 -20.26 21.86
N ILE A 834 -5.20 -19.80 21.07
CA ILE A 834 -6.24 -20.56 20.38
C ILE A 834 -6.37 -19.98 18.97
N PRO A 835 -6.67 -20.79 17.92
CA PRO A 835 -6.84 -20.26 16.57
C PRO A 835 -7.78 -19.06 16.49
N GLY A 836 -7.26 -17.92 16.02
CA GLY A 836 -7.96 -16.64 15.95
C GLY A 836 -8.06 -15.84 17.25
N SER A 837 -7.51 -16.35 18.38
CA SER A 837 -7.45 -15.63 19.67
C SER A 837 -6.02 -15.35 20.06
N GLU A 838 -5.71 -14.11 20.37
CA GLU A 838 -4.33 -13.63 20.46
C GLU A 838 -4.08 -12.77 21.69
N ILE A 839 -2.86 -12.84 22.19
CA ILE A 839 -2.30 -11.90 23.16
C ILE A 839 -1.11 -11.21 22.48
N PHE A 840 -1.10 -9.89 22.56
CA PHE A 840 0.02 -9.04 22.15
C PHE A 840 0.58 -8.32 23.37
N LEU A 841 1.90 -8.38 23.50
CA LEU A 841 2.67 -7.48 24.35
C LEU A 841 3.50 -6.61 23.42
N VAL A 842 3.29 -5.32 23.49
CA VAL A 842 3.99 -4.34 22.65
C VAL A 842 4.75 -3.38 23.54
N TRP A 843 6.00 -3.09 23.19
CA TRP A 843 6.78 -1.99 23.74
C TRP A 843 7.25 -1.13 22.59
N SER A 844 6.66 0.05 22.49
CA SER A 844 7.06 1.09 21.54
C SER A 844 7.88 2.14 22.23
N GLN A 845 8.88 2.65 21.52
CA GLN A 845 9.77 3.69 22.02
C GLN A 845 9.94 4.75 20.93
N ASP A 846 9.83 6.03 21.33
CA ASP A 846 10.11 7.18 20.47
C ASP A 846 11.03 8.14 21.21
N VAL A 847 12.03 8.64 20.49
CA VAL A 847 12.84 9.80 20.84
C VAL A 847 12.86 10.69 19.61
N SER A 848 12.32 11.88 19.69
CA SER A 848 12.30 12.87 18.61
C SER A 848 12.84 14.18 19.14
N GLN A 849 13.89 14.73 18.51
CA GLN A 849 14.58 15.94 18.92
C GLN A 849 15.02 16.76 17.71
N ASP A 850 15.10 18.06 17.91
CA ASP A 850 15.80 18.95 17.01
C ASP A 850 17.26 19.06 17.45
N GLY A 851 18.18 18.78 16.53
CA GLY A 851 19.63 18.91 16.74
C GLY A 851 20.16 20.19 16.14
N ASP A 852 21.44 20.49 16.42
CA ASP A 852 22.12 21.62 15.79
C ASP A 852 22.47 21.26 14.30
N PRO A 853 22.02 22.06 13.32
CA PRO A 853 22.39 21.86 11.92
C PRO A 853 23.92 21.96 11.66
N SER A 854 24.71 22.54 12.56
CA SER A 854 26.16 22.63 12.44
C SER A 854 26.89 21.33 12.76
N ASP A 855 26.29 20.44 13.54
CA ASP A 855 26.90 19.20 14.01
C ASP A 855 27.12 18.15 12.92
N GLY A 856 28.01 17.20 13.17
CA GLY A 856 28.17 16.02 12.34
C GLY A 856 26.96 15.09 12.46
N LEU A 857 26.53 14.44 11.37
CA LEU A 857 25.34 13.54 11.40
C LEU A 857 25.43 12.44 12.46
N LEU A 858 26.59 11.81 12.63
CA LEU A 858 26.71 10.69 13.59
C LEU A 858 26.84 11.21 15.04
N SER A 859 27.51 12.35 15.29
CA SER A 859 27.57 12.96 16.61
C SER A 859 26.19 13.43 17.02
N SER A 860 25.50 14.20 16.19
CA SER A 860 24.14 14.67 16.44
C SER A 860 23.16 13.51 16.69
N LEU A 861 23.24 12.44 15.89
CA LEU A 861 22.43 11.23 16.10
C LEU A 861 22.71 10.59 17.48
N GLY A 862 23.99 10.50 17.89
CA GLY A 862 24.39 9.93 19.18
C GLY A 862 23.93 10.77 20.36
N ASP A 863 24.20 12.08 20.31
CA ASP A 863 23.96 13.02 21.42
C ASP A 863 22.45 13.22 21.65
N ASN A 864 21.64 13.26 20.59
CA ASN A 864 20.19 13.49 20.67
C ASN A 864 19.34 12.22 20.87
N ILE A 865 19.93 11.03 20.78
CA ILE A 865 19.21 9.78 21.11
C ILE A 865 19.60 9.27 22.49
N PHE A 866 20.91 9.10 22.78
CA PHE A 866 21.36 8.41 23.99
C PHE A 866 21.31 9.27 25.26
N GLY A 867 21.22 10.58 25.13
CA GLY A 867 21.12 11.51 26.26
C GLY A 867 19.69 11.85 26.68
N GLN A 868 18.69 11.43 25.92
CA GLN A 868 17.31 11.85 26.12
C GLN A 868 16.46 10.77 26.79
N LYS A 869 15.43 11.19 27.53
CA LYS A 869 14.44 10.30 28.12
C LYS A 869 13.43 9.90 27.03
N PRO A 870 13.36 8.62 26.65
CA PRO A 870 12.43 8.21 25.60
C PRO A 870 10.97 8.22 26.09
N GLN A 871 10.06 8.53 25.21
CA GLN A 871 8.66 8.17 25.36
C GLN A 871 8.53 6.65 25.17
N ASN A 872 7.94 5.96 26.16
CA ASN A 872 7.70 4.52 26.07
C ASN A 872 6.21 4.26 26.18
N ILE A 873 5.69 3.41 25.31
CA ILE A 873 4.33 2.89 25.36
C ILE A 873 4.40 1.38 25.53
N PHE A 874 3.88 0.90 26.64
CA PHE A 874 3.68 -0.52 26.90
C PHE A 874 2.21 -0.84 26.69
N LEU A 875 1.93 -1.79 25.80
CA LEU A 875 0.56 -2.15 25.44
C LEU A 875 0.38 -3.65 25.62
N LEU A 876 -0.70 -4.02 26.32
CA LEU A 876 -1.22 -5.38 26.40
C LEU A 876 -2.57 -5.43 25.71
N LYS A 877 -2.65 -6.19 24.62
CA LYS A 877 -3.91 -6.48 23.91
C LYS A 877 -4.24 -7.95 24.05
N ALA A 878 -5.48 -8.25 24.43
CA ALA A 878 -6.02 -9.60 24.47
C ALA A 878 -7.30 -9.67 23.66
N THR A 879 -7.38 -10.67 22.78
CA THR A 879 -8.58 -10.95 21.96
C THR A 879 -9.05 -12.38 22.23
N TYR A 880 -10.36 -12.60 22.15
CA TYR A 880 -10.92 -13.94 22.16
C TYR A 880 -11.97 -14.08 21.05
N ARG A 881 -11.79 -15.06 20.16
CA ARG A 881 -12.70 -15.28 19.00
C ARG A 881 -13.62 -16.46 19.28
N PHE A 882 -14.90 -16.16 19.46
CA PHE A 882 -15.97 -17.16 19.50
C PHE A 882 -16.42 -17.47 18.07
N VAL A 883 -16.51 -18.75 17.73
CA VAL A 883 -17.08 -19.23 16.47
C VAL A 883 -18.30 -20.07 16.81
N LEU A 884 -19.48 -19.66 16.40
CA LEU A 884 -20.79 -20.22 16.76
C LEU A 884 -21.46 -20.87 15.56
#